data_e634a0716383deacb2a90990d13dfc0c
#
_entry.id   e634a0716383deacb2a90990d13dfc0c
#
_cell.length_a   1.000
_cell.length_b   1.000
_cell.length_c   1.000
_cell.angle_alpha   90.00
_cell.angle_beta   90.00
_cell.angle_gamma   90.00
#
_symmetry.space_group_name_H-M   'P 1'
#
loop_
_entity.id
_entity.type
_entity.pdbx_description
1 polymer ?
#
loop_
_entity_poly.entity_id
_entity_poly.type
_entity_poly.pdbx_seq_one_letter_code
_entity_poly.pdbx_strand_id
1 'polypeptide(L)'
;LLTQVLLLSVITLFSLGFLALSKRGLLTRRRASLGALAVAAIIALTTLAPVSSAQNRPVPPEARGSGPSRQAVTHDVGGEANLVLPDLSRVEFLGVNGHSLLLVGLIFCALGLLFGWAMFMNLKKLPVHRSMREISELIYETCKTYLITQGRFILILWAFIAAIIVLYFGVLAPVPGKPLAVTLPIILLFSLIGIGGSYGVAWFGIRVNTFANSRTAFASLEGRPYPIYAIPLRAGMSIGMMLISIELLIMLAILLFIPGDYAGPCFIGFAIGESLGAAALRIAGGIFTKIADIGSDLMKIVFKIKEDDARNPGVIADCTGDDAGDSVGPSADGFETYGVTGVALITFILLGVRNPTVQVQLLVWIFVMRVMMIVASAASYFINEAITKSRYEKAEVMNFEKPLTSLVWLTSLISVLLTFIVSYLIVPSLGGNTTLWWKLATIISCGTLAGAIIPELVKVFTSTESGHVKEVVTSSQEGGPSLNILSGLVAGNFSAYWLGISIVALMSIAYSISQIGAPLGAAGIDESLGALMVAPAVFAFGLVAFGFLGMGPVTIAVDSYGPVTDNAQSVYELSLIEQIPNIEEEVQKEFGTRVNFDRAKHLLEENDGAGNTFKATAKPVLIGTAVVGATTMIFSIIMALTHGLTTNTQNLSLLHAPFVLGLITGGAIIYWFTGASTQAVTTGAYRAVEFIKANIKLEGVEKASVTDSKKVVEICTQYAQKGMFNIFLTVFFSALAFAFIEPFFFIGYLISIAIFGLYQAIFMANAGGSWDNAKKIVEVELKQKGSALHDATVVGDTVGDPFKDTSSVALNPVIKFTTLFGLLAVELAERLRASRDGDPAVNELLALAFFLVSLYFVWRSFYGMRIGAERFKAIGEMGADREVAAD
;
A
#
# COMPACT_ATOMS: atom_id res chain seq x y z
N LEU A 1 -19.12 4.07 36.53
CA LEU A 1 -18.17 2.99 36.77
C LEU A 1 -17.61 2.44 35.43
N LEU A 2 -18.48 2.10 34.47
CA LEU A 2 -18.08 1.57 33.17
C LEU A 2 -17.22 2.58 32.38
N THR A 3 -17.65 3.86 32.34
CA THR A 3 -16.89 4.95 31.70
C THR A 3 -15.49 5.12 32.32
N GLN A 4 -15.41 5.03 33.65
CA GLN A 4 -14.14 5.11 34.37
C GLN A 4 -13.21 3.93 34.04
N VAL A 5 -13.76 2.70 33.90
CA VAL A 5 -13.01 1.52 33.52
C VAL A 5 -12.48 1.64 32.08
N LEU A 6 -13.31 2.14 31.15
CA LEU A 6 -12.90 2.36 29.76
C LEU A 6 -11.80 3.42 29.63
N LEU A 7 -11.93 4.54 30.35
CA LEU A 7 -10.90 5.58 30.40
C LEU A 7 -9.59 5.06 31.00
N LEU A 8 -9.67 4.24 32.04
CA LEU A 8 -8.49 3.59 32.63
C LEU A 8 -7.84 2.63 31.62
N SER A 9 -8.65 1.93 30.82
CA SER A 9 -8.16 1.05 29.77
C SER A 9 -7.44 1.84 28.67
N VAL A 10 -7.93 2.98 28.26
CA VAL A 10 -7.28 3.88 27.29
C VAL A 10 -5.93 4.36 27.83
N ILE A 11 -5.87 4.86 29.06
CA ILE A 11 -4.63 5.27 29.73
C ILE A 11 -3.62 4.11 29.77
N THR A 12 -4.11 2.92 30.12
CA THR A 12 -3.28 1.72 30.23
C THR A 12 -2.69 1.31 28.87
N LEU A 13 -3.49 1.32 27.80
CA LEU A 13 -3.04 0.98 26.45
C LEU A 13 -1.96 1.95 25.94
N PHE A 14 -2.19 3.26 26.10
CA PHE A 14 -1.17 4.27 25.73
C PHE A 14 0.10 4.13 26.58
N SER A 15 -0.04 3.90 27.88
CA SER A 15 1.11 3.73 28.78
C SER A 15 1.92 2.48 28.44
N LEU A 16 1.24 1.37 28.11
CA LEU A 16 1.89 0.14 27.66
C LEU A 16 2.62 0.35 26.33
N GLY A 17 2.03 1.07 25.39
CA GLY A 17 2.66 1.45 24.13
C GLY A 17 3.97 2.22 24.36
N PHE A 18 3.92 3.31 25.11
CA PHE A 18 5.11 4.11 25.45
C PHE A 18 6.18 3.33 26.24
N LEU A 19 5.75 2.46 27.18
CA LEU A 19 6.68 1.62 27.94
C LEU A 19 7.36 0.57 27.05
N ALA A 20 6.64 -0.04 26.13
CA ALA A 20 7.18 -0.99 25.17
C ALA A 20 8.21 -0.33 24.24
N LEU A 21 7.94 0.89 23.79
CA LEU A 21 8.86 1.71 22.99
C LEU A 21 10.14 2.07 23.76
N SER A 22 10.03 2.34 25.07
CA SER A 22 11.19 2.57 25.92
C SER A 22 12.07 1.31 26.09
N LYS A 23 11.45 0.15 26.28
CA LYS A 23 12.19 -1.13 26.38
C LYS A 23 12.93 -1.48 25.09
N ARG A 24 12.49 -0.99 23.94
CA ARG A 24 13.13 -1.17 22.64
C ARG A 24 14.18 -0.11 22.30
N GLY A 25 14.50 0.78 23.24
CA GLY A 25 15.48 1.86 23.01
C GLY A 25 15.02 2.95 22.03
N LEU A 26 13.77 2.91 21.57
CA LEU A 26 13.20 3.90 20.65
C LEU A 26 12.87 5.22 21.35
N LEU A 27 12.57 5.16 22.66
CA LEU A 27 12.37 6.31 23.54
C LEU A 27 13.17 6.14 24.81
N THR A 28 13.73 7.23 25.35
CA THR A 28 14.31 7.19 26.70
C THR A 28 13.19 6.99 27.72
N ARG A 29 13.49 6.30 28.83
CA ARG A 29 12.51 5.99 29.88
C ARG A 29 11.80 7.25 30.41
N ARG A 30 12.52 8.38 30.52
CA ARG A 30 11.97 9.68 30.92
C ARG A 30 10.96 10.22 29.88
N ARG A 31 11.23 10.08 28.58
CA ARG A 31 10.32 10.54 27.51
C ARG A 31 9.09 9.65 27.36
N ALA A 32 9.25 8.33 27.56
CA ALA A 32 8.12 7.41 27.61
C ALA A 32 7.18 7.70 28.79
N SER A 33 7.73 8.03 29.96
CA SER A 33 6.96 8.42 31.13
C SER A 33 6.26 9.76 30.95
N LEU A 34 6.90 10.74 30.30
CA LEU A 34 6.29 12.04 29.97
C LEU A 34 5.16 11.87 28.95
N GLY A 35 5.30 11.01 27.95
CA GLY A 35 4.26 10.68 26.99
C GLY A 35 3.03 10.04 27.66
N ALA A 36 3.25 9.06 28.53
CA ALA A 36 2.18 8.43 29.30
C ALA A 36 1.48 9.43 30.26
N LEU A 37 2.23 10.31 30.91
CA LEU A 37 1.70 11.38 31.77
C LEU A 37 0.91 12.41 30.97
N ALA A 38 1.38 12.81 29.79
CA ALA A 38 0.65 13.74 28.91
C ALA A 38 -0.70 13.16 28.49
N VAL A 39 -0.75 11.89 28.10
CA VAL A 39 -1.99 11.19 27.74
C VAL A 39 -2.92 11.07 28.95
N ALA A 40 -2.40 10.71 30.12
CA ALA A 40 -3.17 10.65 31.36
C ALA A 40 -3.75 12.02 31.73
N ALA A 41 -2.96 13.10 31.58
CA ALA A 41 -3.42 14.48 31.83
C ALA A 41 -4.49 14.91 30.82
N ILE A 42 -4.33 14.59 29.53
CA ILE A 42 -5.33 14.85 28.49
C ILE A 42 -6.65 14.16 28.82
N ILE A 43 -6.61 12.86 29.18
CA ILE A 43 -7.80 12.09 29.54
C ILE A 43 -8.43 12.63 30.83
N ALA A 44 -7.63 13.02 31.83
CA ALA A 44 -8.14 13.64 33.03
C ALA A 44 -8.82 14.98 32.76
N LEU A 45 -8.28 15.81 31.87
CA LEU A 45 -8.89 17.07 31.44
C LEU A 45 -10.23 16.83 30.71
N THR A 46 -10.35 15.77 29.92
CA THR A 46 -11.61 15.42 29.26
C THR A 46 -12.66 14.87 30.22
N THR A 47 -12.28 14.30 31.37
CA THR A 47 -13.19 13.71 32.34
C THR A 47 -13.62 14.66 33.47
N LEU A 48 -12.82 15.69 33.78
CA LEU A 48 -13.11 16.67 34.84
C LEU A 48 -14.11 17.74 34.39
N ALA A 49 -14.42 17.87 33.13
CA ALA A 49 -15.48 18.75 32.67
C ALA A 49 -16.85 18.07 32.79
N PRO A 50 -17.86 18.75 33.34
CA PRO A 50 -19.18 18.15 33.53
C PRO A 50 -19.78 17.72 32.19
N VAL A 51 -19.98 16.42 32.03
CA VAL A 51 -20.82 15.87 30.95
C VAL A 51 -22.25 16.25 31.33
N SER A 52 -22.82 17.25 30.64
CA SER A 52 -24.24 17.48 30.75
C SER A 52 -24.97 16.28 30.16
N SER A 53 -25.60 15.47 30.99
CA SER A 53 -26.47 14.41 30.51
C SER A 53 -27.60 15.08 29.71
N ALA A 54 -27.58 14.87 28.40
CA ALA A 54 -28.68 15.24 27.52
C ALA A 54 -29.90 14.41 27.90
N GLN A 55 -30.61 14.82 28.95
CA GLN A 55 -31.96 14.36 29.21
C GLN A 55 -32.89 15.01 28.21
N ASN A 56 -33.71 14.16 27.56
CA ASN A 56 -34.81 14.50 26.68
C ASN A 56 -35.48 15.79 27.05
N ARG A 57 -35.27 16.87 26.29
CA ARG A 57 -36.17 18.03 26.30
C ARG A 57 -37.27 17.81 25.28
N PRO A 58 -38.54 17.98 25.64
CA PRO A 58 -39.62 17.91 24.67
C PRO A 58 -39.52 19.04 23.66
N VAL A 59 -39.58 18.72 22.39
CA VAL A 59 -39.65 19.67 21.28
C VAL A 59 -40.96 20.43 21.36
N PRO A 60 -40.98 21.79 21.26
CA PRO A 60 -42.22 22.55 21.18
C PRO A 60 -42.99 22.21 19.92
N PRO A 61 -44.33 22.20 19.90
CA PRO A 61 -45.11 21.88 18.72
C PRO A 61 -45.07 23.05 17.74
N GLU A 62 -44.35 22.92 16.65
CA GLU A 62 -44.45 23.82 15.51
C GLU A 62 -45.63 23.49 14.62
N ALA A 63 -46.23 24.55 14.09
CA ALA A 63 -47.47 24.59 13.36
C ALA A 63 -47.48 23.67 12.11
N ARG A 64 -48.59 22.94 11.98
CA ARG A 64 -48.90 22.11 10.80
C ARG A 64 -49.09 22.99 9.56
N GLY A 65 -48.13 22.92 8.65
CA GLY A 65 -48.28 23.29 7.24
C GLY A 65 -48.41 22.00 6.40
N SER A 66 -49.54 21.78 5.79
CA SER A 66 -49.83 20.64 4.92
C SER A 66 -49.15 20.78 3.54
N GLY A 67 -48.02 20.06 3.36
CA GLY A 67 -47.40 19.77 2.08
C GLY A 67 -46.97 18.31 2.03
N PRO A 68 -46.82 17.66 0.87
CA PRO A 68 -46.54 16.24 0.80
C PRO A 68 -45.18 15.97 1.47
N SER A 69 -45.18 15.12 2.50
CA SER A 69 -44.02 14.75 3.30
C SER A 69 -42.96 14.08 2.47
N ARG A 70 -41.91 14.82 2.10
CA ARG A 70 -40.61 14.23 1.85
C ARG A 70 -40.15 13.63 3.18
N GLN A 71 -40.21 12.30 3.31
CA GLN A 71 -39.53 11.61 4.39
C GLN A 71 -38.03 11.88 4.22
N ALA A 72 -37.54 12.89 4.90
CA ALA A 72 -36.12 13.04 5.14
C ALA A 72 -35.72 11.85 6.00
N VAL A 73 -34.85 11.00 5.50
CA VAL A 73 -34.15 10.02 6.29
C VAL A 73 -33.26 10.85 7.24
N THR A 74 -33.69 11.00 8.47
CA THR A 74 -32.86 11.57 9.54
C THR A 74 -31.76 10.58 9.82
N HIS A 75 -30.62 10.69 9.11
CA HIS A 75 -29.39 10.10 9.59
C HIS A 75 -28.98 10.88 10.84
N ASP A 76 -29.11 10.25 12.01
CA ASP A 76 -28.52 10.77 13.24
C ASP A 76 -27.02 11.04 13.01
N VAL A 77 -26.52 12.09 13.63
CA VAL A 77 -25.11 12.53 13.59
C VAL A 77 -24.22 11.37 14.04
N GLY A 78 -23.71 10.61 13.07
CA GLY A 78 -22.87 9.46 13.32
C GLY A 78 -22.50 8.85 11.95
N GLY A 79 -21.37 9.26 11.39
CA GLY A 79 -20.89 8.83 10.09
C GLY A 79 -20.83 7.30 9.90
N GLU A 80 -19.74 6.80 9.34
CA GLU A 80 -19.54 5.38 9.02
C GLU A 80 -19.71 4.41 10.22
N ALA A 81 -19.46 4.89 11.43
CA ALA A 81 -19.61 4.09 12.65
C ALA A 81 -21.06 3.64 12.95
N ASN A 82 -22.05 4.32 12.38
CA ASN A 82 -23.47 4.00 12.54
C ASN A 82 -24.09 3.39 11.27
N LEU A 83 -23.28 2.92 10.34
CA LEU A 83 -23.79 2.27 9.12
C LEU A 83 -24.52 0.97 9.47
N VAL A 84 -25.76 0.88 9.02
CA VAL A 84 -26.59 -0.32 9.12
C VAL A 84 -26.73 -0.94 7.74
N LEU A 85 -26.29 -2.18 7.62
CA LEU A 85 -26.44 -2.92 6.37
C LEU A 85 -27.90 -3.31 6.15
N PRO A 86 -28.45 -3.09 4.93
CA PRO A 86 -29.79 -3.54 4.60
C PRO A 86 -29.83 -5.07 4.50
N ASP A 87 -31.01 -5.63 4.72
CA ASP A 87 -31.26 -7.06 4.55
C ASP A 87 -31.11 -7.48 3.07
N LEU A 88 -30.05 -8.21 2.78
CA LEU A 88 -29.69 -8.65 1.42
C LEU A 88 -30.69 -9.67 0.82
N SER A 89 -31.53 -10.29 1.65
CA SER A 89 -32.54 -11.24 1.18
C SER A 89 -33.77 -10.60 0.53
N ARG A 90 -33.91 -9.27 0.66
CA ARG A 90 -35.05 -8.51 0.13
C ARG A 90 -35.09 -8.38 -1.40
N VAL A 91 -33.98 -8.63 -2.08
CA VAL A 91 -33.89 -8.48 -3.53
C VAL A 91 -33.50 -9.84 -4.13
N GLU A 92 -34.19 -10.23 -5.19
CA GLU A 92 -33.85 -11.42 -5.97
C GLU A 92 -33.02 -11.06 -7.21
N PHE A 93 -32.00 -11.90 -7.46
CA PHE A 93 -31.11 -11.84 -8.60
C PHE A 93 -31.15 -13.19 -9.33
N LEU A 94 -31.58 -13.22 -10.57
CA LEU A 94 -31.72 -14.45 -11.36
C LEU A 94 -32.57 -15.54 -10.66
N GLY A 95 -33.58 -15.12 -9.88
CA GLY A 95 -34.43 -16.02 -9.12
C GLY A 95 -33.87 -16.53 -7.79
N VAL A 96 -32.75 -16.00 -7.34
CA VAL A 96 -32.09 -16.30 -6.05
C VAL A 96 -31.96 -15.01 -5.24
N ASN A 97 -32.23 -15.05 -3.94
CA ASN A 97 -32.07 -13.85 -3.12
C ASN A 97 -30.57 -13.47 -2.97
N GLY A 98 -30.29 -12.18 -2.75
CA GLY A 98 -28.92 -11.63 -2.71
C GLY A 98 -28.02 -12.30 -1.66
N HIS A 99 -28.56 -12.64 -0.47
CA HIS A 99 -27.80 -13.34 0.57
C HIS A 99 -27.33 -14.73 0.08
N SER A 100 -28.23 -15.52 -0.51
CA SER A 100 -27.90 -16.86 -1.04
C SER A 100 -26.95 -16.79 -2.25
N LEU A 101 -27.10 -15.76 -3.10
CA LEU A 101 -26.17 -15.53 -4.22
C LEU A 101 -24.74 -15.26 -3.71
N LEU A 102 -24.60 -14.45 -2.67
CA LEU A 102 -23.28 -14.13 -2.09
C LEU A 102 -22.69 -15.30 -1.29
N LEU A 103 -23.52 -16.21 -0.74
CA LEU A 103 -23.03 -17.48 -0.17
C LEU A 103 -22.30 -18.33 -1.22
N VAL A 104 -22.75 -18.32 -2.47
CA VAL A 104 -22.02 -18.97 -3.58
C VAL A 104 -20.63 -18.31 -3.79
N GLY A 105 -20.49 -17.03 -3.52
CA GLY A 105 -19.20 -16.33 -3.57
C GLY A 105 -18.13 -16.95 -2.66
N LEU A 106 -18.52 -17.53 -1.51
CA LEU A 106 -17.60 -18.24 -0.61
C LEU A 106 -16.95 -19.46 -1.28
N ILE A 107 -17.68 -20.12 -2.20
CA ILE A 107 -17.14 -21.25 -2.98
C ILE A 107 -16.01 -20.77 -3.89
N PHE A 108 -16.19 -19.62 -4.56
CA PHE A 108 -15.16 -19.04 -5.41
C PHE A 108 -13.95 -18.56 -4.58
N CYS A 109 -14.15 -18.04 -3.37
CA CYS A 109 -13.05 -17.76 -2.44
C CYS A 109 -12.28 -19.03 -2.11
N ALA A 110 -12.98 -20.12 -1.77
CA ALA A 110 -12.35 -21.42 -1.48
C ALA A 110 -11.57 -21.98 -2.69
N LEU A 111 -12.12 -21.84 -3.90
CA LEU A 111 -11.44 -22.25 -5.15
C LEU A 111 -10.18 -21.38 -5.41
N GLY A 112 -10.26 -20.07 -5.16
CA GLY A 112 -9.10 -19.18 -5.29
C GLY A 112 -8.01 -19.50 -4.27
N LEU A 113 -8.37 -19.79 -3.02
CA LEU A 113 -7.45 -20.28 -2.00
C LEU A 113 -6.79 -21.60 -2.41
N LEU A 114 -7.58 -22.53 -2.92
CA LEU A 114 -7.08 -23.83 -3.41
C LEU A 114 -6.13 -23.64 -4.60
N PHE A 115 -6.45 -22.73 -5.52
CA PHE A 115 -5.59 -22.38 -6.65
C PHE A 115 -4.22 -21.86 -6.15
N GLY A 116 -4.23 -20.84 -5.27
CA GLY A 116 -3.00 -20.27 -4.72
C GLY A 116 -2.17 -21.31 -3.97
N TRP A 117 -2.81 -22.17 -3.16
CA TRP A 117 -2.15 -23.24 -2.45
C TRP A 117 -1.58 -24.32 -3.38
N ALA A 118 -2.31 -24.70 -4.43
CA ALA A 118 -1.85 -25.69 -5.41
C ALA A 118 -0.62 -25.18 -6.16
N MET A 119 -0.60 -23.89 -6.57
CA MET A 119 0.56 -23.26 -7.19
C MET A 119 1.77 -23.25 -6.26
N PHE A 120 1.59 -22.87 -4.99
CA PHE A 120 2.63 -22.94 -3.97
C PHE A 120 3.20 -24.35 -3.80
N MET A 121 2.33 -25.36 -3.71
CA MET A 121 2.76 -26.75 -3.57
C MET A 121 3.50 -27.27 -4.81
N ASN A 122 3.11 -26.82 -6.00
CA ASN A 122 3.84 -27.13 -7.24
C ASN A 122 5.23 -26.51 -7.26
N LEU A 123 5.36 -25.21 -6.90
CA LEU A 123 6.65 -24.54 -6.79
C LEU A 123 7.58 -25.26 -5.79
N LYS A 124 7.06 -25.60 -4.63
CA LYS A 124 7.82 -26.31 -3.59
C LYS A 124 8.43 -27.64 -4.07
N LYS A 125 7.73 -28.33 -4.99
CA LYS A 125 8.16 -29.63 -5.53
C LYS A 125 9.18 -29.54 -6.66
N LEU A 126 9.41 -28.35 -7.23
CA LEU A 126 10.38 -28.17 -8.29
C LEU A 126 11.80 -28.56 -7.83
N PRO A 127 12.61 -29.15 -8.72
CA PRO A 127 13.99 -29.50 -8.41
C PRO A 127 14.84 -28.27 -8.10
N VAL A 128 15.82 -28.44 -7.21
CA VAL A 128 16.75 -27.38 -6.84
C VAL A 128 18.01 -28.01 -6.25
N HIS A 129 19.18 -27.56 -6.70
CA HIS A 129 20.45 -28.00 -6.13
C HIS A 129 20.62 -27.53 -4.68
N ARG A 130 21.34 -28.34 -3.87
CA ARG A 130 21.50 -28.09 -2.44
C ARG A 130 22.13 -26.72 -2.15
N SER A 131 23.16 -26.29 -2.90
CA SER A 131 23.83 -25.00 -2.69
C SER A 131 22.88 -23.81 -2.83
N MET A 132 22.02 -23.79 -3.85
CA MET A 132 21.03 -22.73 -4.06
C MET A 132 19.91 -22.77 -3.02
N ARG A 133 19.49 -23.98 -2.62
CA ARG A 133 18.47 -24.14 -1.57
C ARG A 133 18.96 -23.62 -0.22
N GLU A 134 20.19 -23.87 0.15
CA GLU A 134 20.76 -23.40 1.43
C GLU A 134 20.81 -21.88 1.49
N ILE A 135 21.17 -21.18 0.42
CA ILE A 135 21.13 -19.71 0.33
C ILE A 135 19.69 -19.21 0.50
N SER A 136 18.75 -19.77 -0.25
CA SER A 136 17.33 -19.38 -0.19
C SER A 136 16.70 -19.61 1.20
N GLU A 137 17.06 -20.70 1.90
CA GLU A 137 16.60 -20.92 3.28
C GLU A 137 17.29 -19.96 4.27
N LEU A 138 18.53 -19.55 4.05
CA LEU A 138 19.19 -18.51 4.85
C LEU A 138 18.49 -17.16 4.69
N ILE A 139 18.14 -16.77 3.45
CA ILE A 139 17.36 -15.56 3.16
C ILE A 139 16.00 -15.64 3.88
N TYR A 140 15.32 -16.78 3.82
CA TYR A 140 14.04 -16.95 4.52
C TYR A 140 14.17 -16.83 6.05
N GLU A 141 15.20 -17.38 6.67
CA GLU A 141 15.41 -17.27 8.12
C GLU A 141 15.67 -15.80 8.55
N THR A 142 16.38 -15.03 7.73
CA THR A 142 16.57 -13.60 7.98
C THR A 142 15.26 -12.81 7.79
N CYS A 143 14.50 -13.07 6.73
CA CYS A 143 13.15 -12.51 6.51
C CYS A 143 12.20 -12.81 7.69
N LYS A 144 12.20 -14.05 8.18
CA LYS A 144 11.39 -14.47 9.33
C LYS A 144 11.74 -13.70 10.59
N THR A 145 13.03 -13.48 10.85
CA THR A 145 13.50 -12.69 11.99
C THR A 145 13.03 -11.24 11.89
N TYR A 146 13.14 -10.65 10.69
CA TYR A 146 12.62 -9.32 10.40
C TYR A 146 11.11 -9.26 10.64
N LEU A 147 10.31 -10.18 10.05
CA LEU A 147 8.86 -10.21 10.20
C LEU A 147 8.41 -10.30 11.65
N ILE A 148 8.99 -11.22 12.44
CA ILE A 148 8.65 -11.37 13.86
C ILE A 148 8.91 -10.05 14.61
N THR A 149 9.99 -9.37 14.26
CA THR A 149 10.35 -8.08 14.87
C THR A 149 9.34 -7.00 14.49
N GLN A 150 8.92 -6.95 13.22
CA GLN A 150 7.89 -6.02 12.74
C GLN A 150 6.51 -6.34 13.31
N GLY A 151 6.10 -7.60 13.37
CA GLY A 151 4.81 -8.01 13.94
C GLY A 151 4.64 -7.56 15.40
N ARG A 152 5.68 -7.73 16.21
CA ARG A 152 5.68 -7.21 17.59
C ARG A 152 5.59 -5.70 17.66
N PHE A 153 6.15 -5.01 16.67
CA PHE A 153 6.10 -3.55 16.61
C PHE A 153 4.72 -3.05 16.16
N ILE A 154 4.10 -3.71 15.19
CA ILE A 154 2.74 -3.40 14.74
C ILE A 154 1.74 -3.51 15.90
N LEU A 155 1.86 -4.53 16.77
CA LEU A 155 1.02 -4.66 17.96
C LEU A 155 1.20 -3.51 18.95
N ILE A 156 2.39 -2.90 19.04
CA ILE A 156 2.60 -1.69 19.85
C ILE A 156 1.88 -0.49 19.23
N LEU A 157 1.95 -0.32 17.91
CA LEU A 157 1.23 0.74 17.20
C LEU A 157 -0.29 0.54 17.30
N TRP A 158 -0.74 -0.72 17.20
CA TRP A 158 -2.15 -1.06 17.39
C TRP A 158 -2.68 -0.63 18.76
N ALA A 159 -1.88 -0.67 19.82
CA ALA A 159 -2.32 -0.22 21.14
C ALA A 159 -2.75 1.26 21.14
N PHE A 160 -2.12 2.12 20.34
CA PHE A 160 -2.54 3.52 20.18
C PHE A 160 -3.88 3.61 19.44
N ILE A 161 -4.05 2.84 18.38
CA ILE A 161 -5.31 2.78 17.61
C ILE A 161 -6.44 2.20 18.49
N ALA A 162 -6.16 1.10 19.20
CA ALA A 162 -7.13 0.49 20.12
C ALA A 162 -7.59 1.47 21.19
N ALA A 163 -6.69 2.30 21.72
CA ALA A 163 -7.06 3.34 22.67
C ALA A 163 -8.06 4.35 22.09
N ILE A 164 -7.87 4.78 20.85
CA ILE A 164 -8.81 5.67 20.15
C ILE A 164 -10.14 4.96 19.88
N ILE A 165 -10.13 3.70 19.43
CA ILE A 165 -11.34 2.90 19.23
C ILE A 165 -12.13 2.75 20.54
N VAL A 166 -11.44 2.46 21.66
CA VAL A 166 -12.08 2.35 22.98
C VAL A 166 -12.65 3.69 23.43
N LEU A 167 -11.94 4.80 23.23
CA LEU A 167 -12.44 6.12 23.57
C LEU A 167 -13.66 6.49 22.73
N TYR A 168 -13.62 6.26 21.43
CA TYR A 168 -14.71 6.61 20.53
C TYR A 168 -15.95 5.74 20.79
N PHE A 169 -15.87 4.43 20.54
CA PHE A 169 -17.01 3.52 20.65
C PHE A 169 -17.41 3.19 22.08
N GLY A 170 -16.50 3.34 23.05
CA GLY A 170 -16.78 3.04 24.45
C GLY A 170 -17.32 4.20 25.25
N VAL A 171 -16.91 5.44 24.91
CA VAL A 171 -17.20 6.62 25.73
C VAL A 171 -18.04 7.66 24.99
N LEU A 172 -17.63 8.05 23.76
CA LEU A 172 -18.20 9.21 23.08
C LEU A 172 -19.35 8.87 22.13
N ALA A 173 -19.27 7.75 21.44
CA ALA A 173 -20.26 7.32 20.44
C ALA A 173 -20.59 5.82 20.58
N PRO A 174 -21.09 5.35 21.73
CA PRO A 174 -21.52 3.96 21.85
C PRO A 174 -22.65 3.67 20.86
N VAL A 175 -22.61 2.51 20.22
CA VAL A 175 -23.63 2.08 19.24
C VAL A 175 -24.99 2.01 19.95
N PRO A 176 -26.02 2.74 19.48
CA PRO A 176 -27.31 2.83 20.17
C PRO A 176 -27.96 1.47 20.35
N GLY A 177 -28.47 1.21 21.55
CA GLY A 177 -29.22 -0.01 21.90
C GLY A 177 -28.35 -1.29 21.98
N LYS A 178 -27.01 -1.21 21.88
CA LYS A 178 -26.11 -2.35 21.92
C LYS A 178 -25.25 -2.36 23.20
N PRO A 179 -25.02 -3.54 23.81
CA PRO A 179 -24.17 -3.64 24.99
C PRO A 179 -22.69 -3.45 24.62
N LEU A 180 -22.02 -2.50 25.27
CA LEU A 180 -20.60 -2.20 25.05
C LEU A 180 -19.69 -3.42 25.24
N ALA A 181 -20.06 -4.34 26.13
CA ALA A 181 -19.35 -5.59 26.38
C ALA A 181 -19.28 -6.52 25.15
N VAL A 182 -20.13 -6.29 24.14
CA VAL A 182 -20.14 -7.06 22.87
C VAL A 182 -19.56 -6.22 21.73
N THR A 183 -20.01 -4.98 21.59
CA THR A 183 -19.62 -4.10 20.47
C THR A 183 -18.12 -3.83 20.45
N LEU A 184 -17.55 -3.43 21.58
CA LEU A 184 -16.15 -3.05 21.64
C LEU A 184 -15.17 -4.21 21.37
N PRO A 185 -15.32 -5.40 21.98
CA PRO A 185 -14.47 -6.55 21.66
C PRO A 185 -14.58 -6.99 20.19
N ILE A 186 -15.76 -6.92 19.57
CA ILE A 186 -15.94 -7.27 18.16
C ILE A 186 -15.16 -6.31 17.27
N ILE A 187 -15.25 -4.99 17.46
CA ILE A 187 -14.51 -4.01 16.65
C ILE A 187 -13.00 -4.20 16.80
N LEU A 188 -12.52 -4.37 18.05
CA LEU A 188 -11.12 -4.65 18.32
C LEU A 188 -10.66 -5.98 17.69
N LEU A 189 -11.49 -7.00 17.72
CA LEU A 189 -11.21 -8.28 17.07
C LEU A 189 -11.07 -8.11 15.56
N PHE A 190 -11.99 -7.41 14.90
CA PHE A 190 -11.89 -7.18 13.45
C PHE A 190 -10.70 -6.30 13.09
N SER A 191 -10.29 -5.35 13.93
CA SER A 191 -9.04 -4.61 13.71
C SER A 191 -7.79 -5.51 13.80
N LEU A 192 -7.79 -6.50 14.69
CA LEU A 192 -6.73 -7.50 14.75
C LEU A 192 -6.77 -8.48 13.57
N ILE A 193 -7.97 -8.83 13.08
CA ILE A 193 -8.14 -9.65 11.87
C ILE A 193 -7.58 -8.91 10.66
N GLY A 194 -7.81 -7.60 10.53
CA GLY A 194 -7.24 -6.77 9.46
C GLY A 194 -5.71 -6.76 9.49
N ILE A 195 -5.11 -6.51 10.65
CA ILE A 195 -3.66 -6.62 10.84
C ILE A 195 -3.17 -8.03 10.48
N GLY A 196 -3.86 -9.07 11.00
CA GLY A 196 -3.52 -10.47 10.75
C GLY A 196 -3.60 -10.84 9.28
N GLY A 197 -4.55 -10.27 8.53
CA GLY A 197 -4.68 -10.42 7.08
C GLY A 197 -3.46 -9.84 6.35
N SER A 198 -3.16 -8.55 6.52
CA SER A 198 -2.00 -7.89 5.91
C SER A 198 -0.68 -8.59 6.26
N TYR A 199 -0.49 -8.93 7.52
CA TYR A 199 0.71 -9.61 8.00
C TYR A 199 0.83 -11.05 7.48
N GLY A 200 -0.30 -11.80 7.47
CA GLY A 200 -0.34 -13.20 7.03
C GLY A 200 -0.07 -13.34 5.53
N VAL A 201 -0.66 -12.47 4.70
CA VAL A 201 -0.40 -12.49 3.25
C VAL A 201 1.02 -12.04 2.92
N ALA A 202 1.60 -11.09 3.67
CA ALA A 202 3.01 -10.73 3.54
C ALA A 202 3.93 -11.91 3.87
N TRP A 203 3.68 -12.61 4.98
CA TRP A 203 4.44 -13.80 5.35
C TRP A 203 4.35 -14.90 4.31
N PHE A 204 3.14 -15.16 3.80
CA PHE A 204 2.92 -16.15 2.74
C PHE A 204 3.69 -15.76 1.46
N GLY A 205 3.59 -14.49 1.04
CA GLY A 205 4.29 -13.96 -0.14
C GLY A 205 5.81 -14.14 -0.06
N ILE A 206 6.40 -13.76 1.06
CA ILE A 206 7.84 -13.94 1.33
C ILE A 206 8.23 -15.41 1.23
N ARG A 207 7.42 -16.33 1.80
CA ARG A 207 7.75 -17.77 1.72
C ARG A 207 7.63 -18.32 0.31
N VAL A 208 6.65 -17.89 -0.46
CA VAL A 208 6.50 -18.29 -1.87
C VAL A 208 7.68 -17.79 -2.69
N ASN A 209 8.07 -16.52 -2.53
CA ASN A 209 9.16 -15.91 -3.27
C ASN A 209 10.50 -16.57 -2.96
N THR A 210 10.82 -16.82 -1.68
CA THR A 210 12.05 -17.54 -1.31
C THR A 210 12.14 -18.95 -1.91
N PHE A 211 11.03 -19.65 -2.09
CA PHE A 211 11.05 -20.89 -2.85
C PHE A 211 11.28 -20.64 -4.34
N ALA A 212 10.62 -19.65 -4.92
CA ALA A 212 10.73 -19.35 -6.34
C ALA A 212 12.15 -18.89 -6.73
N ASN A 213 12.82 -18.09 -5.89
CA ASN A 213 14.17 -17.59 -6.14
C ASN A 213 15.15 -18.73 -6.50
N SER A 214 15.30 -19.71 -5.61
CA SER A 214 16.22 -20.83 -5.83
C SER A 214 15.81 -21.76 -6.98
N ARG A 215 14.49 -21.91 -7.25
CA ARG A 215 14.01 -22.74 -8.36
C ARG A 215 14.20 -22.04 -9.68
N THR A 216 14.05 -20.72 -9.75
CA THR A 216 14.34 -19.92 -10.94
C THR A 216 15.84 -19.95 -11.24
N ALA A 217 16.68 -19.73 -10.21
CA ALA A 217 18.13 -19.86 -10.32
C ALA A 217 18.57 -21.24 -10.81
N PHE A 218 17.98 -22.33 -10.30
CA PHE A 218 18.30 -23.68 -10.73
C PHE A 218 17.81 -23.96 -12.16
N ALA A 219 16.60 -23.52 -12.50
CA ALA A 219 16.03 -23.71 -13.83
C ALA A 219 16.83 -23.00 -14.93
N SER A 220 17.58 -21.93 -14.60
CA SER A 220 18.42 -21.23 -15.57
C SER A 220 19.56 -22.10 -16.11
N LEU A 221 20.04 -23.07 -15.33
CA LEU A 221 21.13 -23.98 -15.72
C LEU A 221 20.83 -24.76 -17.00
N GLU A 222 19.56 -25.00 -17.31
CA GLU A 222 19.14 -25.64 -18.57
C GLU A 222 19.40 -24.75 -19.78
N GLY A 223 19.62 -23.44 -19.61
CA GLY A 223 19.83 -22.47 -20.69
C GLY A 223 18.55 -22.20 -21.51
N ARG A 224 17.37 -22.49 -21.01
CA ARG A 224 16.07 -22.25 -21.64
C ARG A 224 15.30 -21.12 -20.95
N PRO A 225 14.76 -20.14 -21.69
CA PRO A 225 14.11 -18.97 -21.09
C PRO A 225 12.73 -19.27 -20.48
N TYR A 226 11.96 -20.22 -21.03
CA TYR A 226 10.57 -20.44 -20.60
C TYR A 226 10.44 -20.83 -19.12
N PRO A 227 11.21 -21.77 -18.53
CA PRO A 227 11.10 -22.08 -17.09
C PRO A 227 11.45 -20.88 -16.20
N ILE A 228 12.43 -20.08 -16.62
CA ILE A 228 12.89 -18.88 -15.88
C ILE A 228 11.79 -17.82 -15.81
N TYR A 229 10.98 -17.69 -16.88
CA TYR A 229 9.78 -16.86 -16.91
C TYR A 229 8.63 -17.46 -16.10
N ALA A 230 8.36 -18.75 -16.23
CA ALA A 230 7.16 -19.37 -15.71
C ALA A 230 7.15 -19.51 -14.17
N ILE A 231 8.33 -19.70 -13.54
CA ILE A 231 8.44 -19.92 -12.10
C ILE A 231 8.09 -18.64 -11.33
N PRO A 232 8.68 -17.45 -11.59
CA PRO A 232 8.31 -16.20 -10.92
C PRO A 232 6.83 -15.84 -11.13
N LEU A 233 6.30 -16.02 -12.34
CA LEU A 233 4.90 -15.74 -12.61
C LEU A 233 3.94 -16.64 -11.81
N ARG A 234 4.28 -17.94 -11.67
CA ARG A 234 3.51 -18.87 -10.82
C ARG A 234 3.56 -18.48 -9.34
N ALA A 235 4.70 -17.99 -8.87
CA ALA A 235 4.82 -17.48 -7.52
C ALA A 235 3.89 -16.28 -7.30
N GLY A 236 3.96 -15.30 -8.17
CA GLY A 236 3.09 -14.12 -8.13
C GLY A 236 1.60 -14.47 -8.23
N MET A 237 1.20 -15.37 -9.13
CA MET A 237 -0.18 -15.85 -9.23
C MET A 237 -0.66 -16.58 -7.97
N SER A 238 0.23 -17.35 -7.32
CA SER A 238 -0.07 -17.98 -6.04
C SER A 238 -0.40 -16.93 -4.98
N ILE A 239 0.42 -15.88 -4.88
CA ILE A 239 0.26 -14.79 -3.93
C ILE A 239 -1.02 -14.01 -4.22
N GLY A 240 -1.21 -13.56 -5.48
CA GLY A 240 -2.34 -12.75 -5.89
C GLY A 240 -3.69 -13.45 -5.68
N MET A 241 -3.81 -14.72 -6.06
CA MET A 241 -5.04 -15.50 -5.86
C MET A 241 -5.33 -15.75 -4.39
N MET A 242 -4.31 -16.08 -3.59
CA MET A 242 -4.47 -16.30 -2.15
C MET A 242 -4.95 -15.04 -1.45
N LEU A 243 -4.28 -13.90 -1.71
CA LEU A 243 -4.56 -12.60 -1.11
C LEU A 243 -6.00 -12.15 -1.38
N ILE A 244 -6.40 -12.08 -2.66
CA ILE A 244 -7.72 -11.61 -3.06
C ILE A 244 -8.81 -12.52 -2.49
N SER A 245 -8.55 -13.83 -2.45
CA SER A 245 -9.53 -14.78 -1.92
C SER A 245 -9.68 -14.68 -0.40
N ILE A 246 -8.61 -14.43 0.36
CA ILE A 246 -8.69 -14.22 1.82
C ILE A 246 -9.43 -12.92 2.12
N GLU A 247 -9.09 -11.84 1.42
CA GLU A 247 -9.71 -10.54 1.63
C GLU A 247 -11.22 -10.60 1.34
N LEU A 248 -11.60 -11.12 0.17
CA LEU A 248 -13.01 -11.29 -0.20
C LEU A 248 -13.75 -12.23 0.76
N LEU A 249 -13.11 -13.30 1.25
CA LEU A 249 -13.67 -14.20 2.24
C LEU A 249 -14.02 -13.46 3.54
N ILE A 250 -13.11 -12.60 4.05
CA ILE A 250 -13.32 -11.85 5.29
C ILE A 250 -14.46 -10.84 5.08
N MET A 251 -14.46 -10.09 3.98
CA MET A 251 -15.52 -9.14 3.68
C MET A 251 -16.90 -9.81 3.52
N LEU A 252 -16.96 -10.95 2.82
CA LEU A 252 -18.19 -11.74 2.70
C LEU A 252 -18.63 -12.29 4.06
N ALA A 253 -17.68 -12.71 4.90
CA ALA A 253 -18.01 -13.18 6.26
C ALA A 253 -18.64 -12.07 7.11
N ILE A 254 -18.11 -10.84 7.05
CA ILE A 254 -18.73 -9.68 7.72
C ILE A 254 -20.13 -9.44 7.15
N LEU A 255 -20.26 -9.38 5.83
CA LEU A 255 -21.51 -9.04 5.15
C LEU A 255 -22.64 -10.06 5.38
N LEU A 256 -22.31 -11.37 5.44
CA LEU A 256 -23.27 -12.45 5.49
C LEU A 256 -23.60 -12.93 6.90
N PHE A 257 -22.66 -12.89 7.83
CA PHE A 257 -22.79 -13.53 9.14
C PHE A 257 -22.84 -12.55 10.32
N ILE A 258 -22.39 -11.30 10.12
CA ILE A 258 -22.47 -10.29 11.17
C ILE A 258 -23.82 -9.57 11.05
N PRO A 259 -24.59 -9.41 12.15
CA PRO A 259 -25.83 -8.62 12.11
C PRO A 259 -25.60 -7.23 11.54
N GLY A 260 -26.54 -6.74 10.70
CA GLY A 260 -26.37 -5.51 9.91
C GLY A 260 -26.00 -4.27 10.70
N ASP A 261 -26.45 -4.18 11.95
CA ASP A 261 -26.17 -3.09 12.89
C ASP A 261 -24.78 -3.17 13.58
N TYR A 262 -24.07 -4.32 13.48
CA TYR A 262 -22.67 -4.45 13.90
C TYR A 262 -21.69 -4.46 12.71
N ALA A 263 -22.19 -4.75 11.51
CA ALA A 263 -21.34 -4.95 10.35
C ALA A 263 -20.58 -3.69 9.94
N GLY A 264 -21.20 -2.50 10.01
CA GLY A 264 -20.53 -1.22 9.74
C GLY A 264 -19.26 -1.02 10.61
N PRO A 265 -19.40 -1.02 11.96
CA PRO A 265 -18.25 -0.95 12.86
C PRO A 265 -17.20 -2.04 12.63
N CYS A 266 -17.61 -3.27 12.23
CA CYS A 266 -16.66 -4.34 11.90
C CYS A 266 -15.87 -4.04 10.64
N PHE A 267 -16.50 -3.51 9.58
CA PHE A 267 -15.80 -3.09 8.36
C PHE A 267 -14.78 -2.00 8.65
N ILE A 268 -15.14 -1.00 9.45
CA ILE A 268 -14.21 0.08 9.85
C ILE A 268 -13.04 -0.47 10.66
N GLY A 269 -13.33 -1.30 11.68
CA GLY A 269 -12.29 -1.94 12.48
C GLY A 269 -11.33 -2.76 11.61
N PHE A 270 -11.86 -3.57 10.69
CA PHE A 270 -11.09 -4.36 9.74
C PHE A 270 -10.22 -3.47 8.85
N ALA A 271 -10.81 -2.43 8.22
CA ALA A 271 -10.10 -1.52 7.32
C ALA A 271 -8.97 -0.74 8.02
N ILE A 272 -9.20 -0.24 9.24
CA ILE A 272 -8.17 0.43 10.04
C ILE A 272 -7.04 -0.56 10.38
N GLY A 273 -7.38 -1.80 10.74
CA GLY A 273 -6.40 -2.82 11.07
C GLY A 273 -5.52 -3.21 9.89
N GLU A 274 -6.11 -3.48 8.71
CA GLU A 274 -5.36 -3.82 7.51
C GLU A 274 -4.47 -2.67 7.04
N SER A 275 -4.98 -1.42 7.14
CA SER A 275 -4.23 -0.23 6.75
C SER A 275 -3.05 0.04 7.70
N LEU A 276 -3.22 -0.17 9.01
CA LEU A 276 -2.11 -0.12 9.96
C LEU A 276 -1.04 -1.18 9.64
N GLY A 277 -1.47 -2.42 9.39
CA GLY A 277 -0.58 -3.53 9.06
C GLY A 277 0.23 -3.26 7.80
N ALA A 278 -0.44 -2.87 6.72
CA ALA A 278 0.18 -2.56 5.44
C ALA A 278 1.12 -1.35 5.53
N ALA A 279 0.68 -0.23 6.14
CA ALA A 279 1.50 0.97 6.29
C ALA A 279 2.79 0.70 7.07
N ALA A 280 2.69 0.00 8.21
CA ALA A 280 3.86 -0.32 9.02
C ALA A 280 4.83 -1.26 8.29
N LEU A 281 4.33 -2.30 7.63
CA LEU A 281 5.17 -3.23 6.87
C LEU A 281 5.82 -2.54 5.66
N ARG A 282 5.06 -1.68 4.95
CA ARG A 282 5.54 -1.03 3.73
C ARG A 282 6.58 0.04 4.01
N ILE A 283 6.38 0.89 5.02
CA ILE A 283 7.34 1.91 5.42
C ILE A 283 8.64 1.25 5.92
N ALA A 284 8.52 0.28 6.82
CA ALA A 284 9.68 -0.40 7.37
C ALA A 284 10.40 -1.26 6.33
N GLY A 285 9.66 -1.99 5.49
CA GLY A 285 10.20 -2.81 4.41
C GLY A 285 10.97 -1.99 3.40
N GLY A 286 10.39 -0.89 2.89
CA GLY A 286 11.06 -0.02 1.94
C GLY A 286 12.32 0.68 2.51
N ILE A 287 12.32 1.06 3.79
CA ILE A 287 13.53 1.60 4.42
C ILE A 287 14.58 0.50 4.60
N PHE A 288 14.18 -0.70 5.02
CA PHE A 288 15.09 -1.83 5.23
C PHE A 288 15.79 -2.25 3.94
N THR A 289 15.00 -2.52 2.87
CA THR A 289 15.55 -3.01 1.61
C THR A 289 16.58 -2.03 1.04
N LYS A 290 16.28 -0.73 1.05
CA LYS A 290 17.19 0.25 0.44
C LYS A 290 18.38 0.66 1.32
N ILE A 291 18.33 0.42 2.62
CA ILE A 291 19.54 0.44 3.46
C ILE A 291 20.49 -0.70 3.07
N ALA A 292 19.95 -1.88 2.84
CA ALA A 292 20.72 -3.08 2.53
C ALA A 292 21.32 -3.00 1.12
N ASP A 293 20.51 -2.65 0.13
CA ASP A 293 20.88 -2.49 -1.27
C ASP A 293 21.98 -1.41 -1.44
N ILE A 294 21.77 -0.17 -1.01
CA ILE A 294 22.81 0.87 -1.04
C ILE A 294 24.07 0.45 -0.27
N GLY A 295 23.88 -0.24 0.86
CA GLY A 295 24.98 -0.77 1.67
C GLY A 295 25.81 -1.80 0.93
N SER A 296 25.17 -2.66 0.13
CA SER A 296 25.79 -3.68 -0.71
C SER A 296 26.44 -3.07 -1.96
N ASP A 297 25.69 -2.25 -2.68
CA ASP A 297 26.07 -1.69 -3.98
C ASP A 297 27.26 -0.75 -3.92
N LEU A 298 27.36 0.10 -2.90
CA LEU A 298 28.51 0.98 -2.75
C LEU A 298 29.83 0.21 -2.62
N MET A 299 29.80 -1.06 -2.22
CA MET A 299 31.00 -1.88 -2.17
C MET A 299 31.55 -2.22 -3.55
N LYS A 300 30.68 -2.28 -4.57
CA LYS A 300 31.09 -2.44 -6.00
C LYS A 300 32.07 -1.34 -6.40
N ILE A 301 31.71 -0.09 -6.06
CA ILE A 301 32.55 1.08 -6.39
C ILE A 301 33.79 1.14 -5.50
N VAL A 302 33.64 0.95 -4.19
CA VAL A 302 34.73 1.13 -3.20
C VAL A 302 35.83 0.07 -3.33
N PHE A 303 35.44 -1.19 -3.50
CA PHE A 303 36.37 -2.33 -3.53
C PHE A 303 36.55 -2.94 -4.94
N LYS A 304 35.86 -2.41 -5.94
CA LYS A 304 35.88 -2.94 -7.33
C LYS A 304 35.55 -4.44 -7.40
N ILE A 305 34.61 -4.90 -6.57
CA ILE A 305 34.11 -6.28 -6.55
C ILE A 305 32.88 -6.41 -7.48
N LYS A 306 32.54 -7.66 -7.82
CA LYS A 306 31.35 -7.95 -8.63
C LYS A 306 30.08 -7.64 -7.85
N GLU A 307 28.99 -7.45 -8.57
CA GLU A 307 27.63 -7.50 -8.03
C GLU A 307 27.41 -8.87 -7.36
N ASP A 308 26.71 -8.92 -6.26
CA ASP A 308 26.44 -10.16 -5.51
C ASP A 308 27.69 -10.99 -5.13
N ASP A 309 28.84 -10.32 -4.92
CA ASP A 309 30.06 -11.01 -4.50
C ASP A 309 29.80 -11.69 -3.15
N ALA A 310 29.96 -13.02 -3.13
CA ALA A 310 29.68 -13.84 -1.94
C ALA A 310 30.50 -13.46 -0.71
N ARG A 311 31.59 -12.70 -0.87
CA ARG A 311 32.44 -12.17 0.22
C ARG A 311 31.87 -10.87 0.83
N ASN A 312 30.89 -10.23 0.16
CA ASN A 312 30.21 -9.04 0.67
C ASN A 312 29.10 -9.44 1.66
N PRO A 313 29.21 -9.14 2.98
CA PRO A 313 28.17 -9.50 3.95
C PRO A 313 26.86 -8.71 3.75
N GLY A 314 26.85 -7.67 2.90
CA GLY A 314 25.65 -6.90 2.53
C GLY A 314 24.67 -7.67 1.68
N VAL A 315 25.14 -8.56 0.79
CA VAL A 315 24.28 -9.22 -0.24
C VAL A 315 23.16 -10.07 0.38
N ILE A 316 23.39 -10.78 1.48
CA ILE A 316 22.31 -11.51 2.19
C ILE A 316 21.27 -10.56 2.80
N ALA A 317 21.70 -9.37 3.25
CA ALA A 317 20.76 -8.36 3.76
C ALA A 317 19.94 -7.74 2.62
N ASP A 318 20.54 -7.57 1.45
CA ASP A 318 19.94 -7.10 0.23
C ASP A 318 18.85 -8.07 -0.25
N CYS A 319 19.19 -9.35 -0.49
CA CYS A 319 18.21 -10.39 -0.80
C CYS A 319 17.08 -10.51 0.27
N THR A 320 17.42 -10.27 1.56
CA THR A 320 16.40 -10.22 2.63
C THR A 320 15.49 -9.02 2.45
N GLY A 321 16.03 -7.90 1.99
CA GLY A 321 15.29 -6.68 1.69
C GLY A 321 14.28 -6.88 0.57
N ASP A 322 14.71 -7.45 -0.55
CA ASP A 322 13.83 -7.73 -1.68
C ASP A 322 12.69 -8.67 -1.31
N ASP A 323 12.99 -9.77 -0.62
CA ASP A 323 11.94 -10.70 -0.18
C ASP A 323 11.06 -10.13 0.93
N ALA A 324 11.61 -9.39 1.91
CA ALA A 324 10.86 -8.89 3.07
C ALA A 324 10.36 -7.45 2.94
N GLY A 325 10.92 -6.66 2.03
CA GLY A 325 10.55 -5.27 1.77
C GLY A 325 9.71 -5.13 0.51
N ASP A 326 10.24 -5.55 -0.62
CA ASP A 326 9.58 -5.36 -1.91
C ASP A 326 8.39 -6.31 -2.11
N SER A 327 8.46 -7.55 -1.61
CA SER A 327 7.32 -8.49 -1.65
C SER A 327 6.12 -8.07 -0.77
N VAL A 328 6.33 -7.18 0.21
CA VAL A 328 5.24 -6.60 1.01
C VAL A 328 4.34 -5.69 0.17
N GLY A 329 4.89 -5.03 -0.87
CA GLY A 329 4.10 -4.22 -1.79
C GLY A 329 2.97 -4.99 -2.45
N PRO A 330 3.28 -5.99 -3.27
CA PRO A 330 2.24 -6.80 -3.91
C PRO A 330 1.36 -7.56 -2.92
N SER A 331 1.85 -7.92 -1.73
CA SER A 331 1.08 -8.69 -0.75
C SER A 331 0.26 -7.83 0.22
N ALA A 332 0.87 -7.21 1.24
CA ALA A 332 0.13 -6.47 2.27
C ALA A 332 -0.53 -5.19 1.75
N ASP A 333 0.15 -4.41 0.90
CA ASP A 333 -0.41 -3.20 0.30
C ASP A 333 -1.52 -3.55 -0.73
N GLY A 334 -1.35 -4.64 -1.48
CA GLY A 334 -2.41 -5.20 -2.32
C GLY A 334 -3.63 -5.59 -1.50
N PHE A 335 -3.46 -6.32 -0.40
CA PHE A 335 -4.53 -6.74 0.51
C PHE A 335 -5.31 -5.52 1.03
N GLU A 336 -4.63 -4.55 1.60
CA GLU A 336 -5.22 -3.29 2.07
C GLU A 336 -5.95 -2.54 0.94
N THR A 337 -5.36 -2.44 -0.26
CA THR A 337 -5.96 -1.70 -1.37
C THR A 337 -7.32 -2.28 -1.76
N TYR A 338 -7.45 -3.60 -1.73
CA TYR A 338 -8.72 -4.29 -2.01
C TYR A 338 -9.75 -4.08 -0.92
N GLY A 339 -9.38 -4.24 0.34
CA GLY A 339 -10.26 -4.08 1.49
C GLY A 339 -10.78 -2.65 1.61
N VAL A 340 -9.86 -1.69 1.68
CA VAL A 340 -10.19 -0.27 1.85
C VAL A 340 -11.07 0.27 0.72
N THR A 341 -10.77 -0.07 -0.54
CA THR A 341 -11.60 0.36 -1.69
C THR A 341 -13.01 -0.24 -1.60
N GLY A 342 -13.13 -1.48 -1.13
CA GLY A 342 -14.41 -2.11 -0.92
C GLY A 342 -15.23 -1.45 0.18
N VAL A 343 -14.62 -1.20 1.33
CA VAL A 343 -15.26 -0.51 2.45
C VAL A 343 -15.69 0.90 2.04
N ALA A 344 -14.86 1.63 1.30
CA ALA A 344 -15.21 2.96 0.79
C ALA A 344 -16.46 2.96 -0.10
N LEU A 345 -16.60 1.98 -0.99
CA LEU A 345 -17.79 1.84 -1.84
C LEU A 345 -19.01 1.40 -1.06
N ILE A 346 -18.88 0.45 -0.12
CA ILE A 346 -19.98 0.05 0.78
C ILE A 346 -20.50 1.28 1.51
N THR A 347 -19.60 2.05 2.11
CA THR A 347 -19.93 3.28 2.84
C THR A 347 -20.63 4.29 1.94
N PHE A 348 -20.10 4.54 0.73
CA PHE A 348 -20.75 5.44 -0.22
C PHE A 348 -22.17 4.98 -0.56
N ILE A 349 -22.37 3.68 -0.84
CA ILE A 349 -23.71 3.14 -1.19
C ILE A 349 -24.68 3.36 -0.02
N LEU A 350 -24.26 3.09 1.19
CA LEU A 350 -25.13 3.22 2.36
C LEU A 350 -25.45 4.68 2.71
N LEU A 351 -24.53 5.62 2.50
CA LEU A 351 -24.71 7.04 2.79
C LEU A 351 -25.31 7.82 1.61
N GLY A 352 -24.89 7.51 0.38
CA GLY A 352 -25.21 8.29 -0.81
C GLY A 352 -26.44 7.83 -1.57
N VAL A 353 -26.84 6.55 -1.48
CA VAL A 353 -27.99 5.97 -2.18
C VAL A 353 -29.24 6.04 -1.31
N ARG A 354 -30.32 6.64 -1.83
CA ARG A 354 -31.55 6.92 -1.07
C ARG A 354 -32.47 5.72 -0.88
N ASN A 355 -32.49 4.80 -1.83
CA ASN A 355 -33.42 3.67 -1.87
C ASN A 355 -32.77 2.40 -1.33
N PRO A 356 -33.27 1.78 -0.24
CA PRO A 356 -32.72 0.54 0.32
C PRO A 356 -32.63 -0.63 -0.68
N THR A 357 -33.59 -0.74 -1.60
CA THR A 357 -33.58 -1.76 -2.64
C THR A 357 -32.38 -1.56 -3.58
N VAL A 358 -32.13 -0.32 -3.99
CA VAL A 358 -30.97 0.04 -4.83
C VAL A 358 -29.66 -0.18 -4.07
N GLN A 359 -29.63 0.10 -2.76
CA GLN A 359 -28.47 -0.20 -1.92
C GLN A 359 -28.15 -1.70 -1.98
N VAL A 360 -29.13 -2.58 -1.79
CA VAL A 360 -28.94 -4.04 -1.89
C VAL A 360 -28.48 -4.44 -3.29
N GLN A 361 -29.09 -3.88 -4.34
CA GLN A 361 -28.71 -4.17 -5.73
C GLN A 361 -27.24 -3.84 -5.99
N LEU A 362 -26.79 -2.67 -5.57
CA LEU A 362 -25.40 -2.23 -5.76
C LEU A 362 -24.40 -3.01 -4.91
N LEU A 363 -24.75 -3.29 -3.63
CA LEU A 363 -23.90 -4.09 -2.75
C LEU A 363 -23.68 -5.50 -3.30
N VAL A 364 -24.75 -6.19 -3.67
CA VAL A 364 -24.64 -7.54 -4.25
C VAL A 364 -23.84 -7.51 -5.55
N TRP A 365 -24.13 -6.54 -6.43
CA TRP A 365 -23.42 -6.38 -7.69
C TRP A 365 -21.91 -6.19 -7.51
N ILE A 366 -21.46 -5.31 -6.58
CA ILE A 366 -20.03 -5.08 -6.31
C ILE A 366 -19.35 -6.36 -5.83
N PHE A 367 -19.99 -7.12 -4.93
CA PHE A 367 -19.40 -8.36 -4.44
C PHE A 367 -19.36 -9.46 -5.50
N VAL A 368 -20.36 -9.57 -6.36
CA VAL A 368 -20.33 -10.46 -7.53
C VAL A 368 -19.22 -10.05 -8.49
N MET A 369 -19.02 -8.75 -8.72
CA MET A 369 -17.90 -8.25 -9.54
C MET A 369 -16.53 -8.66 -8.94
N ARG A 370 -16.37 -8.65 -7.62
CA ARG A 370 -15.14 -9.13 -6.96
C ARG A 370 -14.91 -10.63 -7.18
N VAL A 371 -15.95 -11.44 -7.09
CA VAL A 371 -15.86 -12.86 -7.43
C VAL A 371 -15.41 -13.04 -8.88
N MET A 372 -15.96 -12.24 -9.81
CA MET A 372 -15.58 -12.29 -11.23
C MET A 372 -14.11 -11.91 -11.48
N MET A 373 -13.50 -11.05 -10.67
CA MET A 373 -12.07 -10.73 -10.76
C MET A 373 -11.19 -11.96 -10.56
N ILE A 374 -11.55 -12.84 -9.61
CA ILE A 374 -10.85 -14.11 -9.38
C ILE A 374 -10.95 -15.00 -10.63
N VAL A 375 -12.16 -15.14 -11.18
CA VAL A 375 -12.41 -15.97 -12.37
C VAL A 375 -11.69 -15.44 -13.59
N ALA A 376 -11.79 -14.13 -13.86
CA ALA A 376 -11.12 -13.46 -14.98
C ALA A 376 -9.60 -13.65 -14.94
N SER A 377 -9.00 -13.45 -13.77
CA SER A 377 -7.55 -13.58 -13.59
C SER A 377 -7.08 -15.02 -13.76
N ALA A 378 -7.80 -16.01 -13.21
CA ALA A 378 -7.48 -17.41 -13.40
C ALA A 378 -7.59 -17.84 -14.87
N ALA A 379 -8.67 -17.45 -15.56
CA ALA A 379 -8.87 -17.75 -16.97
C ALA A 379 -7.78 -17.13 -17.84
N SER A 380 -7.47 -15.85 -17.63
CA SER A 380 -6.42 -15.13 -18.37
C SER A 380 -5.05 -15.76 -18.16
N TYR A 381 -4.73 -16.14 -16.94
CA TYR A 381 -3.48 -16.81 -16.61
C TYR A 381 -3.34 -18.12 -17.38
N PHE A 382 -4.34 -19.02 -17.35
CA PHE A 382 -4.25 -20.30 -18.06
C PHE A 382 -4.18 -20.13 -19.58
N ILE A 383 -4.93 -19.19 -20.15
CA ILE A 383 -4.87 -18.89 -21.60
C ILE A 383 -3.48 -18.38 -21.96
N ASN A 384 -2.95 -17.40 -21.21
CA ASN A 384 -1.62 -16.83 -21.46
C ASN A 384 -0.52 -17.88 -21.27
N GLU A 385 -0.61 -18.73 -20.23
CA GLU A 385 0.35 -19.82 -20.00
C GLU A 385 0.34 -20.82 -21.16
N ALA A 386 -0.83 -21.22 -21.64
CA ALA A 386 -0.96 -22.12 -22.79
C ALA A 386 -0.33 -21.54 -24.07
N ILE A 387 -0.60 -20.27 -24.37
CA ILE A 387 -0.03 -19.56 -25.53
C ILE A 387 1.50 -19.46 -25.39
N THR A 388 1.96 -18.99 -24.24
CA THR A 388 3.39 -18.75 -23.98
C THR A 388 4.17 -20.06 -23.99
N LYS A 389 3.64 -21.10 -23.36
CA LYS A 389 4.22 -22.44 -23.37
C LYS A 389 4.33 -22.98 -24.79
N SER A 390 3.25 -22.95 -25.56
CA SER A 390 3.27 -23.44 -26.95
C SER A 390 4.31 -22.71 -27.83
N ARG A 391 4.57 -21.44 -27.56
CA ARG A 391 5.49 -20.60 -28.34
C ARG A 391 6.94 -20.71 -27.88
N TYR A 392 7.20 -20.79 -26.59
CA TYR A 392 8.53 -20.60 -26.02
C TYR A 392 9.10 -21.81 -25.27
N GLU A 393 8.35 -22.89 -25.08
CA GLU A 393 8.84 -24.08 -24.34
C GLU A 393 10.13 -24.67 -24.96
N LYS A 394 10.26 -24.59 -26.29
CA LYS A 394 11.42 -25.07 -27.03
C LYS A 394 12.28 -23.94 -27.63
N ALA A 395 11.89 -22.70 -27.39
CA ALA A 395 12.60 -21.55 -27.93
C ALA A 395 13.92 -21.33 -27.17
N GLU A 396 14.92 -20.90 -27.92
CA GLU A 396 16.19 -20.53 -27.33
C GLU A 396 16.21 -19.05 -26.90
N VAL A 397 15.43 -18.19 -27.53
CA VAL A 397 15.36 -16.77 -27.26
C VAL A 397 13.92 -16.38 -26.94
N MET A 398 13.73 -15.55 -25.93
CA MET A 398 12.44 -15.06 -25.48
C MET A 398 12.58 -13.62 -24.98
N ASN A 399 11.71 -12.74 -25.41
CA ASN A 399 11.57 -11.46 -24.76
C ASN A 399 10.61 -11.65 -23.56
N PHE A 400 11.11 -11.47 -22.34
CA PHE A 400 10.37 -11.74 -21.12
C PHE A 400 9.22 -10.75 -20.85
N GLU A 401 9.32 -9.51 -21.36
CA GLU A 401 8.25 -8.50 -21.19
C GLU A 401 6.99 -8.83 -22.01
N LYS A 402 7.12 -9.38 -23.23
CA LYS A 402 5.98 -9.61 -24.13
C LYS A 402 4.87 -10.50 -23.55
N PRO A 403 5.16 -11.68 -22.95
CA PRO A 403 4.08 -12.49 -22.38
C PRO A 403 3.49 -11.91 -21.10
N LEU A 404 4.26 -11.14 -20.31
CA LEU A 404 3.72 -10.40 -19.18
C LEU A 404 2.76 -9.31 -19.63
N THR A 405 3.16 -8.51 -20.64
CA THR A 405 2.29 -7.51 -21.29
C THR A 405 1.02 -8.15 -21.86
N SER A 406 1.18 -9.29 -22.55
CA SER A 406 0.04 -10.05 -23.10
C SER A 406 -0.93 -10.50 -22.00
N LEU A 407 -0.43 -10.96 -20.87
CA LEU A 407 -1.25 -11.34 -19.71
C LEU A 407 -2.06 -10.16 -19.17
N VAL A 408 -1.44 -8.99 -18.99
CA VAL A 408 -2.11 -7.78 -18.50
C VAL A 408 -3.24 -7.36 -19.44
N TRP A 409 -2.98 -7.25 -20.75
CA TRP A 409 -4.01 -6.89 -21.74
C TRP A 409 -5.11 -7.93 -21.85
N LEU A 410 -4.78 -9.21 -21.88
CA LEU A 410 -5.75 -10.30 -21.94
C LEU A 410 -6.68 -10.28 -20.74
N THR A 411 -6.11 -10.06 -19.53
CA THR A 411 -6.90 -9.97 -18.30
C THR A 411 -7.82 -8.76 -18.32
N SER A 412 -7.31 -7.61 -18.75
CA SER A 412 -8.12 -6.39 -18.88
C SER A 412 -9.30 -6.60 -19.82
N LEU A 413 -9.08 -7.16 -21.01
CA LEU A 413 -10.13 -7.41 -21.99
C LEU A 413 -11.17 -8.42 -21.50
N ILE A 414 -10.74 -9.52 -20.89
CA ILE A 414 -11.66 -10.52 -20.31
C ILE A 414 -12.45 -9.89 -19.14
N SER A 415 -11.80 -9.10 -18.28
CA SER A 415 -12.47 -8.43 -17.16
C SER A 415 -13.50 -7.41 -17.66
N VAL A 416 -13.20 -6.63 -18.68
CA VAL A 416 -14.16 -5.70 -19.31
C VAL A 416 -15.36 -6.46 -19.87
N LEU A 417 -15.14 -7.53 -20.63
CA LEU A 417 -16.22 -8.35 -21.21
C LEU A 417 -17.12 -8.93 -20.11
N LEU A 418 -16.53 -9.51 -19.08
CA LEU A 418 -17.27 -10.08 -17.95
C LEU A 418 -17.99 -8.99 -17.15
N THR A 419 -17.43 -7.80 -17.01
CA THR A 419 -18.08 -6.65 -16.36
C THR A 419 -19.40 -6.31 -17.03
N PHE A 420 -19.45 -6.23 -18.37
CA PHE A 420 -20.70 -5.97 -19.10
C PHE A 420 -21.71 -7.12 -18.96
N ILE A 421 -21.25 -8.37 -19.11
CA ILE A 421 -22.11 -9.55 -18.98
C ILE A 421 -22.72 -9.63 -17.57
N VAL A 422 -21.90 -9.52 -16.54
CA VAL A 422 -22.35 -9.63 -15.13
C VAL A 422 -23.25 -8.45 -14.75
N SER A 423 -22.91 -7.23 -15.16
CA SER A 423 -23.76 -6.07 -14.90
C SER A 423 -25.14 -6.21 -15.53
N TYR A 424 -25.22 -6.71 -16.77
CA TYR A 424 -26.50 -6.99 -17.43
C TYR A 424 -27.30 -8.08 -16.71
N LEU A 425 -26.66 -9.15 -16.23
CA LEU A 425 -27.34 -10.27 -15.57
C LEU A 425 -27.80 -9.92 -14.15
N ILE A 426 -26.97 -9.19 -13.39
CA ILE A 426 -27.22 -8.93 -11.96
C ILE A 426 -28.07 -7.68 -11.75
N VAL A 427 -27.85 -6.62 -12.51
CA VAL A 427 -28.56 -5.35 -12.36
C VAL A 427 -29.18 -4.87 -13.69
N PRO A 428 -30.00 -5.70 -14.37
CA PRO A 428 -30.61 -5.34 -15.63
C PRO A 428 -31.51 -4.10 -15.53
N SER A 429 -32.04 -3.87 -14.31
CA SER A 429 -32.80 -2.69 -13.93
C SER A 429 -32.39 -2.24 -12.53
N LEU A 430 -31.91 -1.01 -12.41
CA LEU A 430 -31.51 -0.39 -11.17
C LEU A 430 -32.50 0.71 -10.79
N GLY A 431 -33.21 0.53 -9.67
CA GLY A 431 -34.23 1.48 -9.25
C GLY A 431 -35.38 1.68 -10.31
N GLY A 432 -35.61 0.69 -11.14
CA GLY A 432 -36.59 0.78 -12.26
C GLY A 432 -36.03 1.30 -13.59
N ASN A 433 -34.80 1.79 -13.62
CA ASN A 433 -34.15 2.26 -14.85
C ASN A 433 -33.30 1.13 -15.48
N THR A 434 -33.63 0.80 -16.74
CA THR A 434 -33.00 -0.28 -17.51
C THR A 434 -31.72 0.13 -18.25
N THR A 435 -31.31 1.42 -18.18
CA THR A 435 -30.11 1.92 -18.87
C THR A 435 -28.88 2.01 -17.97
N LEU A 436 -29.04 1.89 -16.68
CA LEU A 436 -27.94 2.16 -15.73
C LEU A 436 -26.87 1.05 -15.67
N TRP A 437 -27.25 -0.19 -15.98
CA TRP A 437 -26.29 -1.31 -15.98
C TRP A 437 -25.09 -1.09 -16.89
N TRP A 438 -25.31 -0.63 -18.13
CA TRP A 438 -24.20 -0.38 -19.05
C TRP A 438 -23.36 0.85 -18.68
N LYS A 439 -23.98 1.87 -18.06
CA LYS A 439 -23.28 3.04 -17.54
C LYS A 439 -22.32 2.61 -16.42
N LEU A 440 -22.80 1.82 -15.44
CA LEU A 440 -21.97 1.26 -14.38
C LEU A 440 -20.84 0.38 -14.93
N ALA A 441 -21.17 -0.52 -15.88
CA ALA A 441 -20.19 -1.37 -16.53
C ALA A 441 -19.10 -0.56 -17.26
N THR A 442 -19.47 0.51 -17.96
CA THR A 442 -18.51 1.38 -18.66
C THR A 442 -17.61 2.14 -17.68
N ILE A 443 -18.18 2.64 -16.58
CA ILE A 443 -17.41 3.36 -15.56
C ILE A 443 -16.35 2.44 -14.92
N ILE A 444 -16.73 1.22 -14.52
CA ILE A 444 -15.75 0.23 -14.01
C ILE A 444 -14.69 -0.09 -15.09
N SER A 445 -15.13 -0.26 -16.33
CA SER A 445 -14.23 -0.58 -17.45
C SER A 445 -13.18 0.51 -17.70
N CYS A 446 -13.50 1.80 -17.44
CA CYS A 446 -12.48 2.86 -17.48
C CYS A 446 -11.34 2.57 -16.50
N GLY A 447 -11.64 2.12 -15.27
CA GLY A 447 -10.63 1.73 -14.30
C GLY A 447 -9.85 0.48 -14.72
N THR A 448 -10.54 -0.54 -15.22
CA THR A 448 -9.90 -1.78 -15.69
C THR A 448 -8.96 -1.51 -16.88
N LEU A 449 -9.37 -0.64 -17.82
CA LEU A 449 -8.51 -0.21 -18.92
C LEU A 449 -7.33 0.63 -18.44
N ALA A 450 -7.52 1.48 -17.43
CA ALA A 450 -6.43 2.22 -16.81
C ALA A 450 -5.35 1.28 -16.25
N GLY A 451 -5.76 0.17 -15.63
CA GLY A 451 -4.85 -0.88 -15.14
C GLY A 451 -4.01 -1.54 -16.23
N ALA A 452 -4.40 -1.46 -17.52
CA ALA A 452 -3.59 -1.92 -18.66
C ALA A 452 -2.83 -0.78 -19.35
N ILE A 453 -3.43 0.41 -19.46
CA ILE A 453 -2.83 1.57 -20.15
C ILE A 453 -1.69 2.19 -19.33
N ILE A 454 -1.86 2.31 -18.00
CA ILE A 454 -0.84 2.91 -17.13
C ILE A 454 0.49 2.12 -17.21
N PRO A 455 0.53 0.78 -17.12
CA PRO A 455 1.75 0.01 -17.34
C PRO A 455 2.45 0.32 -18.67
N GLU A 456 1.70 0.44 -19.76
CA GLU A 456 2.29 0.78 -21.06
C GLU A 456 2.92 2.18 -21.07
N LEU A 457 2.26 3.16 -20.47
CA LEU A 457 2.81 4.49 -20.33
C LEU A 457 4.04 4.53 -19.41
N VAL A 458 4.06 3.73 -18.34
CA VAL A 458 5.23 3.61 -17.46
C VAL A 458 6.42 3.03 -18.25
N LYS A 459 6.20 1.99 -19.04
CA LYS A 459 7.25 1.38 -19.88
C LYS A 459 7.90 2.37 -20.85
N VAL A 460 7.15 3.38 -21.34
CA VAL A 460 7.73 4.45 -22.17
C VAL A 460 8.87 5.18 -21.46
N PHE A 461 8.86 5.23 -20.14
CA PHE A 461 9.86 5.94 -19.33
C PHE A 461 10.84 5.03 -18.61
N THR A 462 10.50 3.76 -18.37
CA THR A 462 11.25 2.87 -17.47
C THR A 462 11.75 1.57 -18.10
N SER A 463 11.23 1.12 -19.26
CA SER A 463 11.69 -0.12 -19.90
C SER A 463 13.11 0.02 -20.48
N THR A 464 13.90 -1.06 -20.46
CA THR A 464 15.22 -1.10 -21.11
C THR A 464 15.13 -0.81 -22.62
N GLU A 465 14.02 -1.09 -23.27
CA GLU A 465 13.78 -0.73 -24.68
C GLU A 465 13.46 0.76 -24.87
N SER A 466 13.19 1.50 -23.81
CA SER A 466 12.74 2.90 -23.84
C SER A 466 13.81 3.87 -24.35
N GLY A 467 13.39 4.83 -25.19
CA GLY A 467 14.23 5.95 -25.61
C GLY A 467 14.67 6.83 -24.44
N HIS A 468 13.82 7.03 -23.42
CA HIS A 468 14.14 7.81 -22.23
C HIS A 468 15.22 7.16 -21.37
N VAL A 469 15.17 5.84 -21.19
CA VAL A 469 16.20 5.10 -20.46
C VAL A 469 17.53 5.13 -21.22
N LYS A 470 17.50 4.98 -22.56
CA LYS A 470 18.68 5.13 -23.41
C LYS A 470 19.26 6.54 -23.37
N GLU A 471 18.42 7.57 -23.22
CA GLU A 471 18.87 8.95 -23.00
C GLU A 471 19.57 9.08 -21.64
N VAL A 472 19.11 8.44 -20.57
CA VAL A 472 19.80 8.38 -19.28
C VAL A 472 21.17 7.75 -19.42
N VAL A 473 21.32 6.66 -20.19
CA VAL A 473 22.62 6.02 -20.48
C VAL A 473 23.54 6.98 -21.26
N THR A 474 23.03 7.62 -22.31
CA THR A 474 23.81 8.58 -23.12
C THR A 474 24.25 9.77 -22.28
N SER A 475 23.35 10.32 -21.47
CA SER A 475 23.66 11.41 -20.52
C SER A 475 24.74 11.01 -19.52
N SER A 476 24.71 9.75 -19.07
CA SER A 476 25.73 9.19 -18.17
C SER A 476 27.11 9.09 -18.86
N GLN A 477 27.11 8.75 -20.13
CA GLN A 477 28.33 8.65 -20.93
C GLN A 477 28.98 10.03 -21.16
N GLU A 478 28.15 11.05 -21.46
CA GLU A 478 28.63 12.39 -21.80
C GLU A 478 28.97 13.23 -20.56
N GLY A 479 28.22 13.10 -19.45
CA GLY A 479 28.36 13.97 -18.28
C GLY A 479 28.46 13.24 -16.94
N GLY A 480 28.71 11.92 -16.96
CA GLY A 480 28.88 11.11 -15.75
C GLY A 480 27.65 11.13 -14.82
N PRO A 481 27.86 10.96 -13.50
CA PRO A 481 26.78 10.88 -12.53
C PRO A 481 25.87 12.11 -12.49
N SER A 482 26.41 13.32 -12.78
CA SER A 482 25.65 14.56 -12.72
C SER A 482 24.53 14.61 -13.77
N LEU A 483 24.84 14.29 -15.04
CA LEU A 483 23.84 14.27 -16.08
C LEU A 483 22.95 13.02 -15.99
N ASN A 484 23.44 11.91 -15.46
CA ASN A 484 22.64 10.75 -15.13
C ASN A 484 21.47 11.15 -14.20
N ILE A 485 21.78 11.78 -13.07
CA ILE A 485 20.77 12.21 -12.08
C ILE A 485 19.76 13.17 -12.73
N LEU A 486 20.23 14.17 -13.49
CA LEU A 486 19.33 15.15 -14.11
C LEU A 486 18.41 14.52 -15.14
N SER A 487 18.87 13.60 -15.98
CA SER A 487 18.06 12.97 -17.00
C SER A 487 17.00 12.03 -16.41
N GLY A 488 17.29 11.31 -15.33
CA GLY A 488 16.29 10.52 -14.63
C GLY A 488 15.21 11.37 -13.92
N LEU A 489 15.59 12.52 -13.35
CA LEU A 489 14.62 13.49 -12.82
C LEU A 489 13.69 14.01 -13.92
N VAL A 490 14.22 14.28 -15.12
CA VAL A 490 13.42 14.68 -16.29
C VAL A 490 12.45 13.57 -16.67
N ALA A 491 12.91 12.32 -16.82
CA ALA A 491 12.06 11.18 -17.15
C ALA A 491 10.92 11.00 -16.14
N GLY A 492 11.23 11.09 -14.83
CA GLY A 492 10.24 11.03 -13.76
C GLY A 492 9.18 12.12 -13.84
N ASN A 493 9.57 13.39 -14.07
CA ASN A 493 8.63 14.50 -14.20
C ASN A 493 7.70 14.35 -15.41
N PHE A 494 8.24 13.99 -16.58
CA PHE A 494 7.43 13.77 -17.77
C PHE A 494 6.48 12.58 -17.60
N SER A 495 6.91 11.53 -16.95
CA SER A 495 6.05 10.38 -16.65
C SER A 495 4.88 10.77 -15.74
N ALA A 496 5.12 11.56 -14.70
CA ALA A 496 4.08 12.04 -13.80
C ALA A 496 3.03 12.89 -14.54
N TYR A 497 3.47 13.75 -15.47
CA TYR A 497 2.57 14.54 -16.32
C TYR A 497 1.68 13.64 -17.18
N TRP A 498 2.24 12.71 -17.96
CA TRP A 498 1.49 11.88 -18.89
C TRP A 498 0.55 10.90 -18.19
N LEU A 499 1.00 10.30 -17.10
CA LEU A 499 0.16 9.42 -16.28
C LEU A 499 -0.99 10.20 -15.63
N GLY A 500 -0.70 11.39 -15.09
CA GLY A 500 -1.73 12.26 -14.51
C GLY A 500 -2.81 12.64 -15.53
N ILE A 501 -2.42 13.06 -16.74
CA ILE A 501 -3.38 13.39 -17.82
C ILE A 501 -4.20 12.16 -18.24
N SER A 502 -3.59 10.97 -18.29
CA SER A 502 -4.30 9.74 -18.63
C SER A 502 -5.34 9.35 -17.57
N ILE A 503 -5.01 9.49 -16.29
CA ILE A 503 -5.96 9.28 -15.18
C ILE A 503 -7.12 10.29 -15.30
N VAL A 504 -6.81 11.57 -15.50
CA VAL A 504 -7.84 12.62 -15.68
C VAL A 504 -8.74 12.33 -16.87
N ALA A 505 -8.18 11.86 -18.00
CA ALA A 505 -8.97 11.51 -19.18
C ALA A 505 -9.96 10.38 -18.90
N LEU A 506 -9.52 9.30 -18.25
CA LEU A 506 -10.37 8.17 -17.89
C LEU A 506 -11.44 8.54 -16.85
N MET A 507 -11.07 9.34 -15.85
CA MET A 507 -12.01 9.88 -14.87
C MET A 507 -13.03 10.82 -15.51
N SER A 508 -12.64 11.64 -16.51
CA SER A 508 -13.54 12.53 -17.25
C SER A 508 -14.56 11.75 -18.07
N ILE A 509 -14.15 10.61 -18.67
CA ILE A 509 -15.08 9.71 -19.36
C ILE A 509 -16.09 9.14 -18.33
N ALA A 510 -15.62 8.63 -17.20
CA ALA A 510 -16.48 8.11 -16.14
C ALA A 510 -17.45 9.17 -15.60
N TYR A 511 -16.97 10.40 -15.39
CA TYR A 511 -17.81 11.54 -15.02
C TYR A 511 -18.88 11.81 -16.05
N SER A 512 -18.50 11.93 -17.33
CA SER A 512 -19.45 12.22 -18.43
C SER A 512 -20.54 11.15 -18.51
N ILE A 513 -20.17 9.87 -18.39
CA ILE A 513 -21.13 8.76 -18.39
C ILE A 513 -22.07 8.82 -17.20
N SER A 514 -21.59 9.22 -16.03
CA SER A 514 -22.43 9.38 -14.83
C SER A 514 -23.51 10.45 -14.99
N GLN A 515 -23.30 11.43 -15.88
CA GLN A 515 -24.22 12.54 -16.18
C GLN A 515 -25.18 12.27 -17.37
N ILE A 516 -24.96 11.20 -18.14
CA ILE A 516 -25.83 10.88 -19.29
C ILE A 516 -27.26 10.64 -18.79
N GLY A 517 -28.24 11.36 -19.37
CA GLY A 517 -29.65 11.30 -19.00
C GLY A 517 -30.05 12.30 -17.90
N ALA A 518 -29.12 13.14 -17.43
CA ALA A 518 -29.45 14.26 -16.56
C ALA A 518 -30.36 15.27 -17.32
N PRO A 519 -31.39 15.84 -16.68
CA PRO A 519 -32.34 16.73 -17.35
C PRO A 519 -31.65 18.02 -17.80
N LEU A 520 -31.81 18.38 -19.07
CA LEU A 520 -31.45 19.66 -19.64
C LEU A 520 -32.57 20.67 -19.34
N GLY A 521 -32.67 21.12 -18.06
CA GLY A 521 -33.68 22.05 -17.58
C GLY A 521 -34.73 21.41 -16.68
N ALA A 522 -35.69 22.21 -16.19
CA ALA A 522 -36.63 21.83 -15.10
C ALA A 522 -37.73 20.81 -15.47
N ALA A 523 -37.83 20.37 -16.70
CA ALA A 523 -38.97 19.59 -17.20
C ALA A 523 -38.65 18.14 -17.64
N GLY A 524 -37.40 17.69 -17.51
CA GLY A 524 -36.99 16.34 -17.92
C GLY A 524 -37.00 15.32 -16.78
N ILE A 525 -37.22 14.04 -17.11
CA ILE A 525 -37.03 12.92 -16.16
C ILE A 525 -35.52 12.68 -16.02
N ASP A 526 -35.03 12.63 -14.78
CA ASP A 526 -33.62 12.31 -14.52
C ASP A 526 -33.39 10.79 -14.69
N GLU A 527 -32.75 10.41 -15.79
CA GLU A 527 -32.32 9.04 -16.08
C GLU A 527 -30.83 8.80 -15.78
N SER A 528 -30.14 9.79 -15.20
CA SER A 528 -28.75 9.66 -14.77
C SER A 528 -28.65 8.92 -13.45
N LEU A 529 -27.39 8.64 -13.02
CA LEU A 529 -27.13 8.13 -11.68
C LEU A 529 -27.59 9.10 -10.57
N GLY A 530 -27.73 10.40 -10.87
CA GLY A 530 -28.24 11.43 -9.96
C GLY A 530 -29.66 11.20 -9.46
N ALA A 531 -30.49 10.49 -10.22
CA ALA A 531 -31.84 10.09 -9.80
C ALA A 531 -31.81 9.14 -8.56
N LEU A 532 -30.78 8.34 -8.41
CA LEU A 532 -30.69 7.30 -7.38
C LEU A 532 -29.81 7.69 -6.19
N MET A 533 -28.83 8.57 -6.39
CA MET A 533 -27.81 8.84 -5.39
C MET A 533 -27.39 10.31 -5.34
N VAL A 534 -26.83 10.68 -4.20
CA VAL A 534 -26.17 11.97 -4.00
C VAL A 534 -24.76 11.88 -4.58
N ALA A 535 -24.27 12.94 -5.23
CA ALA A 535 -22.90 13.00 -5.78
C ALA A 535 -22.51 11.81 -6.70
N PRO A 536 -23.23 11.59 -7.84
CA PRO A 536 -23.01 10.47 -8.75
C PRO A 536 -21.59 10.45 -9.36
N ALA A 537 -20.94 11.62 -9.49
CA ALA A 537 -19.57 11.74 -9.96
C ALA A 537 -18.56 11.10 -8.99
N VAL A 538 -18.77 11.28 -7.69
CA VAL A 538 -17.90 10.68 -6.66
C VAL A 538 -18.06 9.16 -6.66
N PHE A 539 -19.29 8.67 -6.80
CA PHE A 539 -19.53 7.23 -6.97
C PHE A 539 -18.86 6.67 -8.23
N ALA A 540 -18.92 7.39 -9.34
CA ALA A 540 -18.23 7.01 -10.57
C ALA A 540 -16.72 6.93 -10.37
N PHE A 541 -16.10 7.87 -9.66
CA PHE A 541 -14.69 7.81 -9.32
C PHE A 541 -14.36 6.62 -8.42
N GLY A 542 -15.20 6.32 -7.43
CA GLY A 542 -15.07 5.10 -6.61
C GLY A 542 -15.14 3.82 -7.44
N LEU A 543 -16.05 3.78 -8.45
CA LEU A 543 -16.13 2.65 -9.39
C LEU A 543 -14.91 2.57 -10.32
N VAL A 544 -14.30 3.69 -10.71
CA VAL A 544 -13.03 3.69 -11.46
C VAL A 544 -11.93 3.09 -10.59
N ALA A 545 -11.81 3.51 -9.32
CA ALA A 545 -10.85 2.90 -8.37
C ALA A 545 -11.09 1.40 -8.22
N PHE A 546 -12.32 0.98 -8.11
CA PHE A 546 -12.70 -0.43 -8.08
C PHE A 546 -12.33 -1.16 -9.39
N GLY A 547 -12.49 -0.51 -10.54
CA GLY A 547 -12.11 -1.02 -11.85
C GLY A 547 -10.60 -1.25 -12.01
N PHE A 548 -9.75 -0.38 -11.42
CA PHE A 548 -8.30 -0.60 -11.36
C PHE A 548 -7.96 -1.97 -10.74
N LEU A 549 -8.76 -2.40 -9.78
CA LEU A 549 -8.59 -3.68 -9.09
C LEU A 549 -9.16 -4.86 -9.90
N GLY A 550 -9.81 -4.61 -11.04
CA GLY A 550 -10.50 -5.61 -11.87
C GLY A 550 -9.62 -6.76 -12.37
N MET A 551 -8.31 -6.63 -12.30
CA MET A 551 -7.33 -7.67 -12.64
C MET A 551 -6.30 -7.91 -11.53
N GLY A 552 -6.71 -7.72 -10.28
CA GLY A 552 -5.87 -7.73 -9.10
C GLY A 552 -4.89 -8.90 -8.95
N PRO A 553 -5.32 -10.16 -9.01
CA PRO A 553 -4.38 -11.28 -8.93
C PRO A 553 -3.26 -11.21 -9.97
N VAL A 554 -3.55 -10.72 -11.19
CA VAL A 554 -2.54 -10.56 -12.25
C VAL A 554 -1.63 -9.35 -11.98
N THR A 555 -2.18 -8.21 -11.55
CA THR A 555 -1.38 -7.05 -11.15
C THR A 555 -0.39 -7.40 -10.04
N ILE A 556 -0.86 -8.13 -9.02
CA ILE A 556 -0.01 -8.64 -7.93
C ILE A 556 1.02 -9.64 -8.46
N ALA A 557 0.65 -10.49 -9.43
CA ALA A 557 1.55 -11.47 -9.99
C ALA A 557 2.72 -10.84 -10.77
N VAL A 558 2.46 -9.81 -11.55
CA VAL A 558 3.51 -9.11 -12.31
C VAL A 558 4.37 -8.21 -11.43
N ASP A 559 3.82 -7.68 -10.33
CA ASP A 559 4.59 -6.94 -9.33
C ASP A 559 5.52 -7.86 -8.53
N SER A 560 4.99 -9.00 -8.05
CA SER A 560 5.78 -10.03 -7.34
C SER A 560 6.84 -10.70 -8.21
N TYR A 561 6.75 -10.56 -9.53
CA TYR A 561 7.71 -11.12 -10.48
C TYR A 561 9.12 -10.52 -10.26
N GLY A 562 9.21 -9.20 -10.06
CA GLY A 562 10.47 -8.47 -9.89
C GLY A 562 11.34 -9.00 -8.74
N PRO A 563 10.86 -8.99 -7.47
CA PRO A 563 11.65 -9.51 -6.34
C PRO A 563 12.13 -10.96 -6.49
N VAL A 564 11.37 -11.79 -7.23
CA VAL A 564 11.79 -13.17 -7.50
C VAL A 564 12.92 -13.24 -8.53
N THR A 565 12.87 -12.42 -9.58
CA THR A 565 13.90 -12.43 -10.62
C THR A 565 15.21 -11.85 -10.13
N ASP A 566 15.16 -10.77 -9.37
CA ASP A 566 16.30 -10.12 -8.72
C ASP A 566 17.03 -11.12 -7.79
N ASN A 567 16.31 -11.63 -6.80
CA ASN A 567 16.88 -12.63 -5.89
C ASN A 567 17.27 -13.98 -6.54
N ALA A 568 16.70 -14.33 -7.68
CA ALA A 568 17.16 -15.53 -8.40
C ALA A 568 18.58 -15.37 -8.95
N GLN A 569 18.93 -14.16 -9.44
CA GLN A 569 20.28 -13.81 -9.84
C GLN A 569 21.25 -13.88 -8.64
N SER A 570 20.90 -13.23 -7.54
CA SER A 570 21.71 -13.22 -6.32
C SER A 570 21.91 -14.63 -5.73
N VAL A 571 20.87 -15.47 -5.69
CA VAL A 571 20.96 -16.87 -5.24
C VAL A 571 21.89 -17.69 -6.15
N TYR A 572 21.86 -17.44 -7.48
CA TYR A 572 22.78 -18.09 -8.40
C TYR A 572 24.24 -17.75 -8.06
N GLU A 573 24.57 -16.45 -7.95
CA GLU A 573 25.95 -15.99 -7.68
C GLU A 573 26.42 -16.41 -6.28
N LEU A 574 25.62 -16.25 -5.23
CA LEU A 574 25.95 -16.63 -3.85
C LEU A 574 26.11 -18.15 -3.64
N SER A 575 25.47 -18.96 -4.48
CA SER A 575 25.57 -20.43 -4.42
C SER A 575 26.96 -20.93 -4.79
N LEU A 576 27.75 -20.12 -5.56
CA LEU A 576 29.04 -20.47 -6.14
C LEU A 576 29.01 -21.82 -6.88
N ILE A 577 27.84 -22.11 -7.51
CA ILE A 577 27.60 -23.42 -8.13
C ILE A 577 28.64 -23.77 -9.21
N GLU A 578 29.15 -22.79 -9.92
CA GLU A 578 30.18 -22.96 -10.97
C GLU A 578 31.52 -23.43 -10.41
N GLN A 579 31.79 -23.18 -9.12
CA GLN A 579 33.08 -23.52 -8.47
C GLN A 579 33.05 -24.90 -7.83
N ILE A 580 31.89 -25.57 -7.81
CA ILE A 580 31.73 -26.91 -7.21
C ILE A 580 32.39 -27.94 -8.17
N PRO A 581 33.35 -28.74 -7.69
CA PRO A 581 34.00 -29.77 -8.53
C PRO A 581 33.00 -30.77 -9.11
N ASN A 582 33.09 -31.07 -10.40
CA ASN A 582 32.24 -32.03 -11.12
C ASN A 582 30.71 -31.72 -11.09
N ILE A 583 30.33 -30.48 -10.90
CA ILE A 583 28.93 -30.07 -10.75
C ILE A 583 28.07 -30.41 -11.95
N GLU A 584 28.63 -30.32 -13.18
CA GLU A 584 27.91 -30.66 -14.41
C GLU A 584 27.50 -32.14 -14.45
N GLU A 585 28.39 -33.06 -14.01
CA GLU A 585 28.11 -34.49 -13.92
C GLU A 585 27.11 -34.77 -12.80
N GLU A 586 27.23 -34.09 -11.66
CA GLU A 586 26.32 -34.21 -10.51
C GLU A 586 24.90 -33.81 -10.92
N VAL A 587 24.73 -32.62 -11.51
CA VAL A 587 23.43 -32.10 -11.96
C VAL A 587 22.84 -32.98 -13.06
N GLN A 588 23.66 -33.43 -14.00
CA GLN A 588 23.20 -34.36 -15.05
C GLN A 588 22.72 -35.71 -14.47
N LYS A 589 23.41 -36.22 -13.47
CA LYS A 589 23.10 -37.54 -12.86
C LYS A 589 21.87 -37.43 -11.93
N GLU A 590 21.76 -36.37 -11.13
CA GLU A 590 20.72 -36.24 -10.13
C GLU A 590 19.40 -35.68 -10.71
N PHE A 591 19.50 -34.70 -11.62
CA PHE A 591 18.36 -33.95 -12.16
C PHE A 591 18.13 -34.19 -13.66
N GLY A 592 19.03 -34.84 -14.36
CA GLY A 592 18.93 -35.05 -15.81
C GLY A 592 19.14 -33.80 -16.67
N THR A 593 19.57 -32.67 -16.04
CA THR A 593 19.72 -31.37 -16.68
C THR A 593 21.15 -31.17 -17.20
N ARG A 594 21.29 -30.78 -18.46
CA ARG A 594 22.58 -30.39 -19.04
C ARG A 594 22.84 -28.92 -18.75
N VAL A 595 23.94 -28.63 -18.08
CA VAL A 595 24.26 -27.29 -17.58
C VAL A 595 24.89 -26.41 -18.68
N ASN A 596 24.49 -25.13 -18.71
CA ASN A 596 25.11 -24.08 -19.53
C ASN A 596 25.20 -22.79 -18.68
N PHE A 597 26.30 -22.57 -18.00
CA PHE A 597 26.50 -21.47 -17.05
C PHE A 597 26.45 -20.09 -17.70
N ASP A 598 27.16 -19.88 -18.85
CA ASP A 598 27.17 -18.57 -19.50
C ASP A 598 25.78 -18.13 -19.93
N ARG A 599 25.00 -19.08 -20.43
CA ARG A 599 23.62 -18.81 -20.85
C ARG A 599 22.71 -18.64 -19.66
N ALA A 600 22.93 -19.37 -18.57
CA ALA A 600 22.16 -19.20 -17.32
C ALA A 600 22.26 -17.78 -16.78
N LYS A 601 23.48 -17.23 -16.68
CA LYS A 601 23.70 -15.85 -16.23
C LYS A 601 23.00 -14.83 -17.12
N HIS A 602 23.20 -14.93 -18.42
CA HIS A 602 22.59 -14.00 -19.38
C HIS A 602 21.06 -14.01 -19.29
N LEU A 603 20.43 -15.18 -19.18
CA LEU A 603 18.99 -15.31 -19.08
C LEU A 603 18.46 -14.79 -17.73
N LEU A 604 19.19 -14.94 -16.62
CA LEU A 604 18.80 -14.37 -15.32
C LEU A 604 18.86 -12.85 -15.37
N GLU A 605 19.93 -12.26 -15.94
CA GLU A 605 20.08 -10.82 -16.08
C GLU A 605 18.99 -10.20 -16.99
N GLU A 606 18.67 -10.83 -18.14
CA GLU A 606 17.58 -10.38 -19.01
C GLU A 606 16.22 -10.48 -18.33
N ASN A 607 16.00 -11.55 -17.56
CA ASN A 607 14.74 -11.75 -16.83
C ASN A 607 14.57 -10.77 -15.69
N ASP A 608 15.66 -10.40 -15.03
CA ASP A 608 15.66 -9.38 -13.98
C ASP A 608 15.33 -8.00 -14.55
N GLY A 609 15.89 -7.61 -15.70
CA GLY A 609 15.51 -6.38 -16.39
C GLY A 609 14.00 -6.31 -16.71
N ALA A 610 13.39 -7.42 -17.12
CA ALA A 610 11.95 -7.51 -17.31
C ALA A 610 11.19 -7.42 -15.98
N GLY A 611 11.71 -8.05 -14.93
CA GLY A 611 11.16 -7.98 -13.58
C GLY A 611 11.11 -6.55 -13.04
N ASN A 612 12.20 -5.79 -13.17
CA ASN A 612 12.28 -4.38 -12.78
C ASN A 612 11.29 -3.51 -13.55
N THR A 613 11.13 -3.74 -14.86
CA THR A 613 10.12 -3.05 -15.68
C THR A 613 8.72 -3.27 -15.11
N PHE A 614 8.31 -4.51 -14.84
CA PHE A 614 6.96 -4.81 -14.36
C PHE A 614 6.73 -4.42 -12.90
N LYS A 615 7.72 -4.53 -12.02
CA LYS A 615 7.72 -3.97 -10.67
C LYS A 615 7.46 -2.45 -10.70
N ALA A 616 8.06 -1.73 -11.65
CA ALA A 616 7.83 -0.30 -11.83
C ALA A 616 6.40 0.00 -12.34
N THR A 617 5.82 -0.84 -13.21
CA THR A 617 4.52 -0.61 -13.82
C THR A 617 3.34 -0.80 -12.87
N ALA A 618 3.43 -1.74 -11.91
CA ALA A 618 2.36 -2.04 -10.97
C ALA A 618 2.16 -0.94 -9.91
N LYS A 619 3.24 -0.26 -9.49
CA LYS A 619 3.21 0.78 -8.46
C LYS A 619 2.30 1.94 -8.79
N PRO A 620 2.35 2.61 -9.97
CA PRO A 620 1.44 3.68 -10.33
C PRO A 620 -0.04 3.25 -10.42
N VAL A 621 -0.32 1.98 -10.75
CA VAL A 621 -1.68 1.42 -10.75
C VAL A 621 -2.23 1.38 -9.33
N LEU A 622 -1.48 0.84 -8.37
CA LEU A 622 -1.88 0.76 -6.95
C LEU A 622 -2.03 2.15 -6.33
N ILE A 623 -1.11 3.08 -6.62
CA ILE A 623 -1.17 4.47 -6.14
C ILE A 623 -2.39 5.20 -6.74
N GLY A 624 -2.64 5.05 -8.05
CA GLY A 624 -3.82 5.59 -8.71
C GLY A 624 -5.11 5.09 -8.08
N THR A 625 -5.19 3.79 -7.76
CA THR A 625 -6.32 3.18 -7.04
C THR A 625 -6.53 3.82 -5.66
N ALA A 626 -5.46 3.99 -4.89
CA ALA A 626 -5.53 4.58 -3.54
C ALA A 626 -6.05 6.01 -3.58
N VAL A 627 -5.55 6.84 -4.51
CA VAL A 627 -5.93 8.26 -4.59
C VAL A 627 -7.35 8.42 -5.11
N VAL A 628 -7.70 7.70 -6.18
CA VAL A 628 -9.08 7.73 -6.71
C VAL A 628 -10.06 7.15 -5.69
N GLY A 629 -9.69 6.08 -4.97
CA GLY A 629 -10.48 5.49 -3.88
C GLY A 629 -10.63 6.42 -2.67
N ALA A 630 -9.59 7.20 -2.33
CA ALA A 630 -9.64 8.18 -1.26
C ALA A 630 -10.73 9.25 -1.47
N THR A 631 -11.11 9.55 -2.73
CA THR A 631 -12.19 10.51 -3.02
C THR A 631 -13.54 10.06 -2.43
N THR A 632 -13.84 8.76 -2.45
CA THR A 632 -15.09 8.23 -1.86
C THR A 632 -15.07 8.25 -0.34
N MET A 633 -13.92 8.04 0.28
CA MET A 633 -13.76 8.12 1.74
C MET A 633 -13.84 9.56 2.23
N ILE A 634 -13.14 10.49 1.56
CA ILE A 634 -13.23 11.93 1.87
C ILE A 634 -14.68 12.40 1.73
N PHE A 635 -15.40 11.90 0.71
CA PHE A 635 -16.82 12.21 0.55
C PHE A 635 -17.68 11.73 1.74
N SER A 636 -17.36 10.57 2.33
CA SER A 636 -18.06 10.08 3.52
C SER A 636 -17.88 11.06 4.71
N ILE A 637 -16.68 11.60 4.89
CA ILE A 637 -16.41 12.66 5.90
C ILE A 637 -17.23 13.91 5.58
N ILE A 638 -17.27 14.33 4.32
CA ILE A 638 -18.08 15.48 3.88
C ILE A 638 -19.56 15.24 4.18
N MET A 639 -20.09 14.06 3.89
CA MET A 639 -21.48 13.70 4.16
C MET A 639 -21.81 13.79 5.65
N ALA A 640 -20.92 13.32 6.50
CA ALA A 640 -21.08 13.41 7.96
C ALA A 640 -21.09 14.87 8.45
N LEU A 641 -20.12 15.69 8.00
CA LEU A 641 -19.98 17.10 8.43
C LEU A 641 -21.03 18.05 7.86
N THR A 642 -21.60 17.69 6.70
CA THR A 642 -22.61 18.52 6.02
C THR A 642 -24.03 18.00 6.20
N HIS A 643 -24.25 17.02 7.07
CA HIS A 643 -25.55 16.36 7.28
C HIS A 643 -26.22 15.96 5.94
N GLY A 644 -25.47 15.25 5.09
CA GLY A 644 -25.97 14.83 3.79
C GLY A 644 -26.02 15.95 2.75
N LEU A 645 -25.08 16.86 2.73
CA LEU A 645 -24.95 18.03 1.85
C LEU A 645 -26.09 19.07 2.06
N THR A 646 -26.67 19.13 3.23
CA THR A 646 -27.74 20.10 3.55
C THR A 646 -27.23 21.35 4.28
N THR A 647 -26.13 21.24 5.01
CA THR A 647 -25.55 22.32 5.81
C THR A 647 -24.05 22.44 5.58
N ASN A 648 -23.46 23.58 5.88
CA ASN A 648 -22.00 23.82 5.89
C ASN A 648 -21.27 23.58 4.55
N THR A 649 -21.97 23.35 3.45
CA THR A 649 -21.36 23.10 2.13
C THR A 649 -20.53 24.28 1.63
N GLN A 650 -20.84 25.52 2.07
CA GLN A 650 -20.05 26.72 1.78
C GLN A 650 -18.62 26.66 2.31
N ASN A 651 -18.36 25.82 3.33
CA ASN A 651 -17.02 25.64 3.91
C ASN A 651 -16.09 24.79 3.04
N LEU A 652 -16.65 24.08 2.06
CA LEU A 652 -15.89 23.37 0.99
C LEU A 652 -15.51 24.33 -0.13
N SER A 653 -14.95 25.45 0.18
CA SER A 653 -14.69 26.54 -0.76
C SER A 653 -13.37 27.23 -0.48
N LEU A 654 -12.77 27.80 -1.53
CA LEU A 654 -11.59 28.67 -1.40
C LEU A 654 -11.87 29.95 -0.59
N LEU A 655 -13.13 30.27 -0.35
CA LEU A 655 -13.52 31.39 0.53
C LEU A 655 -13.42 31.02 2.02
N HIS A 656 -13.34 29.75 2.35
CA HIS A 656 -13.15 29.26 3.72
C HIS A 656 -11.66 29.07 4.01
N ALA A 657 -11.08 30.01 4.74
CA ALA A 657 -9.64 30.01 4.99
C ALA A 657 -9.08 28.71 5.58
N PRO A 658 -9.73 28.03 6.57
CA PRO A 658 -9.26 26.76 7.08
C PRO A 658 -9.12 25.67 6.01
N PHE A 659 -10.06 25.60 5.06
CA PHE A 659 -9.98 24.64 3.96
C PHE A 659 -8.73 24.86 3.08
N VAL A 660 -8.43 26.13 2.74
CA VAL A 660 -7.24 26.49 1.95
C VAL A 660 -5.96 26.19 2.72
N LEU A 661 -5.92 26.51 4.01
CA LEU A 661 -4.78 26.18 4.87
C LEU A 661 -4.54 24.69 4.95
N GLY A 662 -5.62 23.88 4.98
CA GLY A 662 -5.55 22.43 4.90
C GLY A 662 -4.91 21.95 3.59
N LEU A 663 -5.32 22.53 2.44
CA LEU A 663 -4.73 22.19 1.13
C LEU A 663 -3.21 22.47 1.09
N ILE A 664 -2.75 23.58 1.67
CA ILE A 664 -1.31 23.91 1.74
C ILE A 664 -0.58 22.92 2.65
N THR A 665 -1.17 22.62 3.81
CA THR A 665 -0.56 21.73 4.82
C THR A 665 -0.39 20.30 4.29
N GLY A 666 -1.37 19.78 3.53
CA GLY A 666 -1.28 18.43 2.96
C GLY A 666 -0.09 18.27 2.01
N GLY A 667 0.16 19.27 1.15
CA GLY A 667 1.36 19.29 0.31
C GLY A 667 2.65 19.26 1.13
N ALA A 668 2.73 20.09 2.18
CA ALA A 668 3.90 20.14 3.05
C ALA A 668 4.19 18.79 3.74
N ILE A 669 3.15 18.07 4.17
CA ILE A 669 3.29 16.75 4.80
C ILE A 669 3.82 15.70 3.82
N ILE A 670 3.41 15.72 2.56
CA ILE A 670 3.94 14.80 1.55
C ILE A 670 5.45 15.02 1.32
N TYR A 671 5.89 16.28 1.22
CA TYR A 671 7.32 16.60 1.09
C TYR A 671 8.10 16.27 2.35
N TRP A 672 7.54 16.52 3.54
CA TRP A 672 8.15 16.05 4.78
C TRP A 672 8.29 14.52 4.79
N PHE A 673 7.24 13.79 4.41
CA PHE A 673 7.24 12.33 4.40
C PHE A 673 8.34 11.77 3.49
N THR A 674 8.45 12.28 2.27
CA THR A 674 9.48 11.84 1.32
C THR A 674 10.89 12.18 1.83
N GLY A 675 11.07 13.36 2.41
CA GLY A 675 12.33 13.75 3.05
C GLY A 675 12.71 12.87 4.25
N ALA A 676 11.75 12.56 5.11
CA ALA A 676 11.96 11.74 6.29
C ALA A 676 12.27 10.27 5.94
N SER A 677 11.59 9.70 4.95
CA SER A 677 11.84 8.32 4.48
C SER A 677 13.21 8.21 3.81
N THR A 678 13.57 9.14 2.91
CA THR A 678 14.90 9.19 2.30
C THR A 678 16.00 9.39 3.33
N GLN A 679 15.81 10.26 4.34
CA GLN A 679 16.77 10.48 5.43
C GLN A 679 17.00 9.22 6.26
N ALA A 680 15.94 8.44 6.52
CA ALA A 680 16.04 7.18 7.24
C ALA A 680 16.88 6.16 6.48
N VAL A 681 16.67 6.04 5.17
CA VAL A 681 17.48 5.19 4.27
C VAL A 681 18.95 5.64 4.27
N THR A 682 19.19 6.92 3.99
CA THR A 682 20.55 7.47 3.89
C THR A 682 21.37 7.25 5.17
N THR A 683 20.74 7.47 6.34
CA THR A 683 21.43 7.28 7.62
C THR A 683 21.70 5.81 7.91
N GLY A 684 20.72 4.94 7.62
CA GLY A 684 20.86 3.51 7.78
C GLY A 684 21.93 2.93 6.85
N ALA A 685 21.91 3.32 5.57
CA ALA A 685 22.88 2.91 4.57
C ALA A 685 24.30 3.33 4.96
N TYR A 686 24.49 4.56 5.42
CA TYR A 686 25.79 5.00 5.94
C TYR A 686 26.32 4.06 7.04
N ARG A 687 25.47 3.62 7.96
CA ARG A 687 25.86 2.70 9.04
C ARG A 687 26.13 1.28 8.54
N ALA A 688 25.35 0.80 7.58
CA ALA A 688 25.61 -0.48 6.93
C ALA A 688 26.95 -0.46 6.20
N VAL A 689 27.22 0.59 5.41
CA VAL A 689 28.48 0.80 4.70
C VAL A 689 29.68 0.86 5.65
N GLU A 690 29.58 1.61 6.77
CA GLU A 690 30.66 1.63 7.79
C GLU A 690 30.96 0.22 8.32
N PHE A 691 29.91 -0.54 8.64
CA PHE A 691 30.09 -1.90 9.16
C PHE A 691 30.68 -2.84 8.09
N ILE A 692 30.16 -2.82 6.87
CA ILE A 692 30.63 -3.67 5.78
C ILE A 692 32.10 -3.37 5.46
N LYS A 693 32.47 -2.10 5.30
CA LYS A 693 33.86 -1.69 5.06
C LYS A 693 34.85 -2.17 6.13
N ALA A 694 34.42 -2.20 7.40
CA ALA A 694 35.26 -2.64 8.50
C ALA A 694 35.41 -4.17 8.60
N ASN A 695 34.47 -4.95 8.03
CA ASN A 695 34.40 -6.39 8.22
C ASN A 695 34.57 -7.23 6.94
N ILE A 696 34.45 -6.62 5.74
CA ILE A 696 34.65 -7.34 4.49
C ILE A 696 36.07 -7.88 4.37
N LYS A 697 36.18 -9.17 4.03
CA LYS A 697 37.45 -9.85 3.76
C LYS A 697 37.45 -10.32 2.32
N LEU A 698 38.38 -9.80 1.52
CA LEU A 698 38.47 -10.13 0.10
C LEU A 698 39.55 -11.16 -0.20
N GLU A 699 40.50 -11.41 0.75
CA GLU A 699 41.57 -12.34 0.60
C GLU A 699 41.39 -13.53 1.55
N GLY A 700 41.66 -14.74 1.05
CA GLY A 700 41.66 -15.96 1.86
C GLY A 700 40.27 -16.47 2.31
N VAL A 701 39.18 -15.92 1.75
CA VAL A 701 37.79 -16.36 2.02
C VAL A 701 37.00 -16.44 0.72
N GLU A 702 36.13 -17.44 0.62
CA GLU A 702 35.20 -17.63 -0.50
C GLU A 702 33.87 -16.94 -0.27
N LYS A 703 33.41 -16.86 0.99
CA LYS A 703 32.12 -16.28 1.39
C LYS A 703 32.25 -15.43 2.64
N ALA A 704 31.38 -14.43 2.78
CA ALA A 704 31.19 -13.67 4.01
C ALA A 704 30.71 -14.59 5.16
N SER A 705 31.05 -14.23 6.39
CA SER A 705 30.55 -14.99 7.53
C SER A 705 29.04 -14.75 7.72
N VAL A 706 28.30 -15.81 8.06
CA VAL A 706 26.85 -15.73 8.35
C VAL A 706 26.58 -14.74 9.51
N THR A 707 27.54 -14.62 10.45
CA THR A 707 27.43 -13.68 11.59
C THR A 707 27.48 -12.23 11.10
N ASP A 708 28.40 -11.89 10.19
CA ASP A 708 28.50 -10.53 9.65
C ASP A 708 27.30 -10.18 8.80
N SER A 709 26.82 -11.10 7.94
CA SER A 709 25.59 -10.91 7.17
C SER A 709 24.37 -10.67 8.07
N LYS A 710 24.20 -11.48 9.13
CA LYS A 710 23.10 -11.26 10.11
C LYS A 710 23.26 -9.92 10.86
N LYS A 711 24.47 -9.43 11.06
CA LYS A 711 24.70 -8.13 11.70
C LYS A 711 24.30 -6.98 10.79
N VAL A 712 24.54 -7.07 9.47
CA VAL A 712 24.03 -6.10 8.50
C VAL A 712 22.50 -6.07 8.53
N VAL A 713 21.85 -7.24 8.50
CA VAL A 713 20.37 -7.36 8.62
C VAL A 713 19.85 -6.70 9.91
N GLU A 714 20.56 -6.87 11.03
CA GLU A 714 20.21 -6.24 12.31
C GLU A 714 20.29 -4.71 12.22
N ILE A 715 21.36 -4.16 11.61
CA ILE A 715 21.52 -2.71 11.38
C ILE A 715 20.38 -2.18 10.54
N CYS A 716 20.09 -2.80 9.38
CA CYS A 716 18.99 -2.43 8.50
C CYS A 716 17.64 -2.43 9.24
N THR A 717 17.37 -3.48 10.03
CA THR A 717 16.13 -3.59 10.83
C THR A 717 16.01 -2.46 11.86
N GLN A 718 17.07 -2.13 12.56
CA GLN A 718 17.06 -1.07 13.59
C GLN A 718 16.76 0.30 13.01
N TYR A 719 17.39 0.64 11.88
CA TYR A 719 17.16 1.95 11.22
C TYR A 719 15.81 2.02 10.52
N ALA A 720 15.35 0.92 9.93
CA ALA A 720 13.99 0.81 9.39
C ALA A 720 12.93 1.04 10.48
N GLN A 721 13.08 0.44 11.65
CA GLN A 721 12.17 0.67 12.77
C GLN A 721 12.20 2.11 13.30
N LYS A 722 13.40 2.73 13.42
CA LYS A 722 13.51 4.14 13.84
C LYS A 722 12.84 5.08 12.84
N GLY A 723 13.06 4.86 11.55
CA GLY A 723 12.44 5.63 10.47
C GLY A 723 10.92 5.50 10.49
N MET A 724 10.43 4.26 10.43
CA MET A 724 9.00 3.96 10.47
C MET A 724 8.31 4.54 11.71
N PHE A 725 8.93 4.41 12.89
CA PHE A 725 8.38 4.95 14.12
C PHE A 725 8.17 6.46 14.06
N ASN A 726 9.18 7.21 13.60
CA ASN A 726 9.07 8.66 13.46
C ASN A 726 7.97 9.05 12.48
N ILE A 727 7.95 8.38 11.31
CA ILE A 727 7.00 8.66 10.25
C ILE A 727 5.57 8.34 10.70
N PHE A 728 5.35 7.14 11.24
CA PHE A 728 4.00 6.71 11.62
C PHE A 728 3.41 7.57 12.73
N LEU A 729 4.18 7.89 13.77
CA LEU A 729 3.65 8.74 14.86
C LEU A 729 3.44 10.18 14.41
N THR A 730 4.25 10.69 13.49
CA THR A 730 3.97 12.01 12.91
C THR A 730 2.64 12.00 12.17
N VAL A 731 2.41 11.03 11.28
CA VAL A 731 1.16 10.91 10.52
C VAL A 731 -0.03 10.73 11.45
N PHE A 732 0.08 9.86 12.44
CA PHE A 732 -0.97 9.59 13.42
C PHE A 732 -1.35 10.83 14.23
N PHE A 733 -0.38 11.51 14.83
CA PHE A 733 -0.65 12.69 15.67
C PHE A 733 -0.98 13.94 14.85
N SER A 734 -0.46 14.08 13.62
CA SER A 734 -0.89 15.18 12.74
C SER A 734 -2.33 14.98 12.25
N ALA A 735 -2.76 13.76 11.93
CA ALA A 735 -4.15 13.48 11.59
C ALA A 735 -5.10 13.84 12.75
N LEU A 736 -4.76 13.45 13.99
CA LEU A 736 -5.53 13.86 15.18
C LEU A 736 -5.51 15.38 15.34
N ALA A 737 -4.33 16.02 15.30
CA ALA A 737 -4.21 17.46 15.48
C ALA A 737 -5.09 18.23 14.49
N PHE A 738 -5.01 17.89 13.21
CA PHE A 738 -5.71 18.62 12.15
C PHE A 738 -7.22 18.36 12.17
N ALA A 739 -7.67 17.16 12.50
CA ALA A 739 -9.09 16.85 12.69
C ALA A 739 -9.69 17.63 13.87
N PHE A 740 -8.92 17.84 14.94
CA PHE A 740 -9.35 18.57 16.14
C PHE A 740 -9.27 20.09 16.01
N ILE A 741 -8.42 20.62 15.10
CA ILE A 741 -8.36 22.06 14.82
C ILE A 741 -9.67 22.52 14.17
N GLU A 742 -9.98 21.96 12.99
CA GLU A 742 -11.18 22.32 12.25
C GLU A 742 -11.47 21.24 11.17
N PRO A 743 -12.70 20.71 11.10
CA PRO A 743 -13.02 19.60 10.19
C PRO A 743 -12.81 19.91 8.71
N PHE A 744 -13.12 21.11 8.23
CA PHE A 744 -12.93 21.48 6.82
C PHE A 744 -11.47 21.76 6.48
N PHE A 745 -10.65 22.21 7.43
CA PHE A 745 -9.19 22.20 7.31
C PHE A 745 -8.71 20.77 7.03
N PHE A 746 -9.23 19.81 7.80
CA PHE A 746 -8.84 18.41 7.65
C PHE A 746 -9.26 17.83 6.29
N ILE A 747 -10.46 18.19 5.77
CA ILE A 747 -10.86 17.80 4.41
C ILE A 747 -9.89 18.36 3.38
N GLY A 748 -9.52 19.64 3.45
CA GLY A 748 -8.52 20.25 2.57
C GLY A 748 -7.18 19.52 2.65
N TYR A 749 -6.74 19.17 3.85
CA TYR A 749 -5.55 18.38 4.11
C TYR A 749 -5.61 17.00 3.43
N LEU A 750 -6.70 16.25 3.57
CA LEU A 750 -6.88 14.93 2.96
C LEU A 750 -6.88 14.98 1.41
N ILE A 751 -7.57 15.95 0.83
CA ILE A 751 -7.58 16.17 -0.63
C ILE A 751 -6.16 16.43 -1.12
N SER A 752 -5.43 17.26 -0.41
CA SER A 752 -4.08 17.66 -0.77
C SER A 752 -3.09 16.51 -0.66
N ILE A 753 -3.10 15.72 0.43
CA ILE A 753 -2.20 14.57 0.54
C ILE A 753 -2.47 13.52 -0.56
N ALA A 754 -3.72 13.36 -0.99
CA ALA A 754 -4.06 12.47 -2.10
C ALA A 754 -3.47 12.98 -3.43
N ILE A 755 -3.67 14.26 -3.76
CA ILE A 755 -3.21 14.84 -5.03
C ILE A 755 -1.67 14.93 -5.08
N PHE A 756 -1.05 15.55 -4.07
CA PHE A 756 0.42 15.66 -4.04
C PHE A 756 1.08 14.29 -3.90
N GLY A 757 0.48 13.39 -3.12
CA GLY A 757 0.96 12.02 -2.97
C GLY A 757 0.95 11.23 -4.29
N LEU A 758 -0.09 11.39 -5.12
CA LEU A 758 -0.16 10.77 -6.44
C LEU A 758 1.02 11.17 -7.32
N TYR A 759 1.18 12.48 -7.53
CA TYR A 759 2.22 12.99 -8.43
C TYR A 759 3.62 12.74 -7.91
N GLN A 760 3.84 12.93 -6.60
CA GLN A 760 5.14 12.66 -5.97
C GLN A 760 5.52 11.18 -6.06
N ALA A 761 4.57 10.28 -5.82
CA ALA A 761 4.82 8.85 -5.90
C ALA A 761 5.11 8.38 -7.33
N ILE A 762 4.35 8.84 -8.33
CA ILE A 762 4.59 8.51 -9.74
C ILE A 762 5.96 9.05 -10.20
N PHE A 763 6.26 10.30 -9.88
CA PHE A 763 7.54 10.93 -10.19
C PHE A 763 8.71 10.10 -9.63
N MET A 764 8.67 9.79 -8.34
CA MET A 764 9.74 9.08 -7.66
C MET A 764 9.89 7.63 -8.15
N ALA A 765 8.78 6.92 -8.36
CA ALA A 765 8.79 5.54 -8.86
C ALA A 765 9.43 5.45 -10.25
N ASN A 766 9.05 6.35 -11.16
CA ASN A 766 9.49 6.28 -12.55
C ASN A 766 10.88 6.89 -12.77
N ALA A 767 11.27 7.92 -12.01
CA ALA A 767 12.66 8.39 -11.99
C ALA A 767 13.60 7.25 -11.53
N GLY A 768 13.28 6.60 -10.41
CA GLY A 768 14.05 5.47 -9.89
C GLY A 768 14.12 4.30 -10.86
N GLY A 769 12.98 3.92 -11.48
CA GLY A 769 12.94 2.86 -12.48
C GLY A 769 13.74 3.18 -13.76
N SER A 770 13.84 4.46 -14.15
CA SER A 770 14.66 4.88 -15.28
C SER A 770 16.15 4.73 -14.99
N TRP A 771 16.61 5.09 -13.78
CA TRP A 771 18.01 4.93 -13.38
C TRP A 771 18.42 3.46 -13.24
N ASP A 772 17.57 2.64 -12.62
CA ASP A 772 17.81 1.21 -12.44
C ASP A 772 17.97 0.51 -13.80
N ASN A 773 17.02 0.69 -14.71
CA ASN A 773 17.11 0.09 -16.03
C ASN A 773 18.20 0.71 -16.93
N ALA A 774 18.66 1.92 -16.68
CA ALA A 774 19.85 2.47 -17.31
C ALA A 774 21.12 1.71 -16.88
N LYS A 775 21.25 1.33 -15.60
CA LYS A 775 22.30 0.44 -15.09
C LYS A 775 22.24 -0.91 -15.80
N LYS A 776 21.04 -1.53 -15.90
CA LYS A 776 20.85 -2.83 -16.56
C LYS A 776 21.23 -2.78 -18.05
N ILE A 777 20.95 -1.70 -18.79
CA ILE A 777 21.42 -1.55 -20.19
C ILE A 777 22.94 -1.57 -20.25
N VAL A 778 23.64 -0.86 -19.37
CA VAL A 778 25.10 -0.81 -19.34
C VAL A 778 25.70 -2.17 -19.00
N GLU A 779 25.08 -2.90 -18.10
CA GLU A 779 25.52 -4.23 -17.65
C GLU A 779 25.27 -5.34 -18.69
N VAL A 780 24.06 -5.40 -19.24
CA VAL A 780 23.57 -6.53 -20.05
C VAL A 780 23.77 -6.28 -21.55
N GLU A 781 23.31 -5.12 -22.06
CA GLU A 781 23.37 -4.83 -23.50
C GLU A 781 24.76 -4.34 -23.92
N LEU A 782 25.34 -3.37 -23.19
CA LEU A 782 26.64 -2.80 -23.51
C LEU A 782 27.82 -3.64 -22.98
N LYS A 783 27.58 -4.51 -21.99
CA LYS A 783 28.59 -5.38 -21.35
C LYS A 783 29.78 -4.58 -20.79
N GLN A 784 29.51 -3.42 -20.19
CA GLN A 784 30.52 -2.49 -19.66
C GLN A 784 30.57 -2.47 -18.12
N LYS A 785 30.32 -3.61 -17.47
CA LYS A 785 30.46 -3.73 -16.00
C LYS A 785 31.87 -3.30 -15.55
N GLY A 786 31.94 -2.47 -14.49
CA GLY A 786 33.22 -1.96 -13.93
C GLY A 786 33.84 -0.77 -14.70
N SER A 787 33.20 -0.26 -15.74
CA SER A 787 33.62 0.96 -16.45
C SER A 787 33.18 2.24 -15.71
N ALA A 788 33.75 3.40 -16.10
CA ALA A 788 33.32 4.69 -15.59
C ALA A 788 31.82 4.98 -15.89
N LEU A 789 31.30 4.49 -17.04
CA LEU A 789 29.89 4.57 -17.38
C LEU A 789 29.03 3.73 -16.41
N HIS A 790 29.46 2.53 -16.08
CA HIS A 790 28.81 1.68 -15.08
C HIS A 790 28.78 2.34 -13.70
N ASP A 791 29.93 2.85 -13.22
CA ASP A 791 30.01 3.58 -11.96
C ASP A 791 29.01 4.77 -11.93
N ALA A 792 28.86 5.52 -13.05
CA ALA A 792 27.91 6.61 -13.16
C ALA A 792 26.44 6.15 -13.07
N THR A 793 26.11 5.00 -13.69
CA THR A 793 24.74 4.45 -13.65
C THR A 793 24.43 3.82 -12.27
N VAL A 794 25.39 3.21 -11.58
CA VAL A 794 25.24 2.75 -10.19
C VAL A 794 24.94 3.91 -9.24
N VAL A 795 25.56 5.09 -9.43
CA VAL A 795 25.24 6.28 -8.64
C VAL A 795 23.79 6.71 -8.86
N GLY A 796 23.30 6.69 -10.11
CA GLY A 796 21.90 7.02 -10.42
C GLY A 796 20.92 6.05 -9.78
N ASP A 797 21.20 4.75 -9.85
CA ASP A 797 20.38 3.73 -9.22
C ASP A 797 20.36 3.88 -7.69
N THR A 798 21.50 4.08 -7.06
CA THR A 798 21.62 4.37 -5.62
C THR A 798 20.77 5.59 -5.18
N VAL A 799 20.67 6.64 -6.01
CA VAL A 799 19.78 7.80 -5.76
C VAL A 799 18.32 7.42 -5.99
N GLY A 800 18.06 6.59 -6.99
CA GLY A 800 16.73 6.12 -7.37
C GLY A 800 16.09 5.18 -6.36
N ASP A 801 16.88 4.38 -5.67
CA ASP A 801 16.42 3.36 -4.73
C ASP A 801 15.49 3.88 -3.63
N PRO A 802 15.85 4.88 -2.81
CA PRO A 802 14.92 5.44 -1.83
C PRO A 802 13.71 6.11 -2.49
N PHE A 803 13.80 6.50 -3.76
CA PHE A 803 12.69 7.07 -4.51
C PHE A 803 11.69 5.98 -4.92
N LYS A 804 12.15 4.97 -5.67
CA LYS A 804 11.26 3.96 -6.29
C LYS A 804 10.70 2.95 -5.29
N ASP A 805 11.46 2.54 -4.28
CA ASP A 805 11.16 1.39 -3.42
C ASP A 805 10.91 1.75 -1.95
N THR A 806 11.15 3.01 -1.53
CA THR A 806 10.82 3.47 -0.17
C THR A 806 9.73 4.53 -0.20
N SER A 807 10.04 5.74 -0.69
CA SER A 807 9.16 6.90 -0.55
C SER A 807 7.90 6.76 -1.42
N SER A 808 8.05 6.44 -2.72
CA SER A 808 6.93 6.36 -3.65
C SER A 808 5.87 5.36 -3.22
N VAL A 809 6.31 4.18 -2.81
CA VAL A 809 5.43 3.05 -2.49
C VAL A 809 4.78 3.17 -1.11
N ALA A 810 5.48 3.78 -0.14
CA ALA A 810 4.94 3.98 1.20
C ALA A 810 3.89 5.11 1.26
N LEU A 811 3.83 6.00 0.25
CA LEU A 811 2.76 7.00 0.13
C LEU A 811 1.38 6.36 -0.03
N ASN A 812 1.27 5.23 -0.73
CA ASN A 812 0.00 4.53 -0.94
C ASN A 812 -0.70 4.16 0.39
N PRO A 813 -0.14 3.31 1.27
CA PRO A 813 -0.79 2.97 2.53
C PRO A 813 -0.87 4.17 3.50
N VAL A 814 0.03 5.16 3.41
CA VAL A 814 -0.05 6.37 4.24
C VAL A 814 -1.27 7.21 3.90
N ILE A 815 -1.58 7.41 2.60
CA ILE A 815 -2.78 8.13 2.17
C ILE A 815 -4.03 7.40 2.67
N LYS A 816 -4.11 6.08 2.49
CA LYS A 816 -5.25 5.27 2.93
C LYS A 816 -5.39 5.26 4.45
N PHE A 817 -4.31 5.05 5.18
CA PHE A 817 -4.33 5.12 6.64
C PHE A 817 -4.81 6.48 7.14
N THR A 818 -4.31 7.56 6.56
CA THR A 818 -4.67 8.92 6.99
C THR A 818 -6.14 9.23 6.71
N THR A 819 -6.69 8.77 5.58
CA THR A 819 -8.11 8.96 5.24
C THR A 819 -9.04 8.12 6.12
N LEU A 820 -8.72 6.84 6.32
CA LEU A 820 -9.50 5.92 7.17
C LEU A 820 -9.48 6.32 8.65
N PHE A 821 -8.27 6.51 9.18
CA PHE A 821 -8.10 6.94 10.56
C PHE A 821 -8.64 8.34 10.79
N GLY A 822 -8.50 9.19 9.75
CA GLY A 822 -8.99 10.55 9.75
C GLY A 822 -10.50 10.67 9.90
N LEU A 823 -11.26 9.75 9.32
CA LEU A 823 -12.70 9.69 9.54
C LEU A 823 -13.03 9.51 11.02
N LEU A 824 -12.40 8.51 11.66
CA LEU A 824 -12.57 8.28 13.10
C LEU A 824 -12.11 9.49 13.93
N ALA A 825 -11.03 10.16 13.53
CA ALA A 825 -10.50 11.34 14.21
C ALA A 825 -11.46 12.55 14.13
N VAL A 826 -12.08 12.80 12.97
CA VAL A 826 -13.07 13.87 12.78
C VAL A 826 -14.33 13.59 13.59
N GLU A 827 -14.84 12.37 13.53
CA GLU A 827 -16.03 12.00 14.31
C GLU A 827 -15.77 12.11 15.82
N LEU A 828 -14.57 11.73 16.26
CA LEU A 828 -14.13 11.89 17.65
C LEU A 828 -14.12 13.37 18.05
N ALA A 829 -13.56 14.25 17.21
CA ALA A 829 -13.48 15.68 17.46
C ALA A 829 -14.88 16.33 17.53
N GLU A 830 -15.78 16.00 16.57
CA GLU A 830 -17.14 16.52 16.53
C GLU A 830 -17.99 16.04 17.70
N ARG A 831 -17.91 14.76 18.07
CA ARG A 831 -18.62 14.22 19.24
C ARG A 831 -18.15 14.84 20.54
N LEU A 832 -16.84 15.05 20.69
CA LEU A 832 -16.29 15.72 21.87
C LEU A 832 -16.78 17.18 21.98
N ARG A 833 -16.79 17.89 20.84
CA ARG A 833 -17.33 19.24 20.74
C ARG A 833 -18.83 19.30 21.10
N ALA A 834 -19.62 18.41 20.51
CA ALA A 834 -21.04 18.31 20.75
C ALA A 834 -21.37 17.97 22.22
N SER A 835 -20.58 17.14 22.90
CA SER A 835 -20.75 16.77 24.29
C SER A 835 -20.54 17.94 25.26
N ARG A 836 -20.05 19.08 24.77
CA ARG A 836 -19.73 20.31 25.53
C ARG A 836 -20.48 21.53 25.03
N ASP A 837 -21.69 21.37 24.55
CA ASP A 837 -22.54 22.46 24.03
C ASP A 837 -21.86 23.29 22.91
N GLY A 838 -20.89 22.70 22.17
CA GLY A 838 -20.18 23.34 21.08
C GLY A 838 -18.92 24.13 21.46
N ASP A 839 -18.48 24.08 22.73
CA ASP A 839 -17.27 24.77 23.19
C ASP A 839 -16.00 24.18 22.52
N PRO A 840 -15.25 24.95 21.72
CA PRO A 840 -14.07 24.49 21.02
C PRO A 840 -12.81 24.35 21.89
N ALA A 841 -12.77 24.96 23.07
CA ALA A 841 -11.55 25.15 23.87
C ALA A 841 -10.77 23.85 24.12
N VAL A 842 -11.47 22.76 24.40
CA VAL A 842 -10.82 21.45 24.65
C VAL A 842 -10.31 20.86 23.38
N ASN A 843 -11.04 20.96 22.27
CA ASN A 843 -10.57 20.52 20.96
C ASN A 843 -9.31 21.26 20.54
N GLU A 844 -9.26 22.58 20.72
CA GLU A 844 -8.09 23.41 20.42
C GLU A 844 -6.88 23.03 21.28
N LEU A 845 -7.08 22.79 22.57
CA LEU A 845 -6.01 22.34 23.48
C LEU A 845 -5.47 20.96 23.07
N LEU A 846 -6.36 20.01 22.73
CA LEU A 846 -5.99 18.67 22.25
C LEU A 846 -5.27 18.75 20.89
N ALA A 847 -5.76 19.57 19.97
CA ALA A 847 -5.12 19.83 18.69
C ALA A 847 -3.70 20.35 18.87
N LEU A 848 -3.50 21.34 19.74
CA LEU A 848 -2.17 21.86 20.07
C LEU A 848 -1.26 20.79 20.68
N ALA A 849 -1.78 19.99 21.60
CA ALA A 849 -1.00 18.92 22.23
C ALA A 849 -0.57 17.87 21.21
N PHE A 850 -1.48 17.39 20.35
CA PHE A 850 -1.17 16.44 19.28
C PHE A 850 -0.21 17.04 18.26
N PHE A 851 -0.40 18.30 17.90
CA PHE A 851 0.51 19.01 16.97
C PHE A 851 1.92 19.09 17.52
N LEU A 852 2.11 19.44 18.79
CA LEU A 852 3.44 19.50 19.42
C LEU A 852 4.10 18.13 19.48
N VAL A 853 3.35 17.05 19.71
CA VAL A 853 3.86 15.67 19.62
C VAL A 853 4.28 15.35 18.19
N SER A 854 3.44 15.65 17.21
CA SER A 854 3.76 15.48 15.79
C SER A 854 5.03 16.26 15.41
N LEU A 855 5.12 17.53 15.77
CA LEU A 855 6.27 18.40 15.50
C LEU A 855 7.58 17.85 16.11
N TYR A 856 7.50 17.26 17.30
CA TYR A 856 8.64 16.59 17.90
C TYR A 856 9.14 15.43 17.02
N PHE A 857 8.25 14.59 16.46
CA PHE A 857 8.64 13.49 15.58
C PHE A 857 9.08 13.98 14.19
N VAL A 858 8.51 15.06 13.67
CA VAL A 858 9.02 15.77 12.48
C VAL A 858 10.46 16.22 12.71
N TRP A 859 10.73 16.91 13.80
CA TRP A 859 12.10 17.32 14.16
C TRP A 859 13.03 16.12 14.32
N ARG A 860 12.58 15.08 15.00
CA ARG A 860 13.38 13.87 15.25
C ARG A 860 13.69 13.10 13.96
N SER A 861 12.74 13.02 13.00
CA SER A 861 12.92 12.32 11.73
C SER A 861 14.03 12.95 10.88
N PHE A 862 14.26 14.23 11.01
CA PHE A 862 15.26 14.96 10.27
C PHE A 862 16.55 15.16 11.10
N TYR A 863 16.48 15.92 12.19
CA TYR A 863 17.67 16.28 12.98
C TYR A 863 18.20 15.15 13.87
N GLY A 864 17.34 14.24 14.30
CA GLY A 864 17.70 13.06 15.10
C GLY A 864 18.29 11.89 14.29
N MET A 865 18.29 11.99 12.95
CA MET A 865 18.80 10.96 12.03
C MET A 865 19.88 11.50 11.09
N ARG A 866 20.64 12.51 11.49
CA ARG A 866 21.74 13.04 10.67
C ARG A 866 22.98 12.14 10.72
N ILE A 867 23.64 11.99 9.57
CA ILE A 867 24.95 11.37 9.46
C ILE A 867 25.98 12.27 10.15
N GLY A 868 26.79 11.70 11.04
CA GLY A 868 27.95 12.40 11.62
C GLY A 868 27.61 13.58 12.54
N ALA A 869 26.46 13.61 13.19
CA ALA A 869 26.05 14.68 14.11
C ALA A 869 27.11 15.01 15.17
N GLU A 870 27.91 14.04 15.57
CA GLU A 870 29.06 14.23 16.49
C GLU A 870 30.24 14.94 15.80
N ARG A 871 30.50 14.66 14.52
CA ARG A 871 31.57 15.34 13.75
C ARG A 871 31.21 16.80 13.43
N PHE A 872 29.94 17.13 13.24
CA PHE A 872 29.49 18.52 13.03
C PHE A 872 29.69 19.38 14.29
N LYS A 873 29.53 18.81 15.49
CA LYS A 873 29.86 19.50 16.75
C LYS A 873 31.35 19.81 16.82
N ALA A 874 32.20 18.81 16.52
CA ALA A 874 33.65 18.99 16.51
C ALA A 874 34.14 20.00 15.46
N ILE A 875 33.49 20.09 14.28
CA ILE A 875 33.80 21.11 13.26
C ILE A 875 33.36 22.50 13.73
N GLY A 876 32.19 22.62 14.37
CA GLY A 876 31.73 23.87 14.97
C GLY A 876 32.64 24.35 16.11
N GLU A 877 33.10 23.46 16.96
CA GLU A 877 34.04 23.75 18.05
C GLU A 877 35.42 24.16 17.47
N MET A 878 35.97 23.46 16.44
CA MET A 878 37.18 23.85 15.75
C MET A 878 37.06 25.17 14.99
N GLY A 879 35.89 25.54 14.52
CA GLY A 879 35.61 26.84 13.90
C GLY A 879 35.59 27.98 14.91
N ALA A 880 34.93 27.74 16.06
CA ALA A 880 34.89 28.69 17.17
C ALA A 880 36.27 28.94 17.78
N ASP A 881 37.09 27.87 17.94
CA ASP A 881 38.49 28.00 18.43
C ASP A 881 39.38 28.76 17.43
N ARG A 882 39.11 28.73 16.14
CA ARG A 882 39.84 29.50 15.15
C ARG A 882 39.45 31.01 15.12
N GLU A 883 38.19 31.30 15.39
CA GLU A 883 37.73 32.71 15.54
C GLU A 883 38.30 33.35 16.84
N VAL A 884 38.36 32.60 17.93
CA VAL A 884 38.97 33.08 19.21
C VAL A 884 40.49 33.21 19.15
N ALA A 885 41.19 32.51 18.23
CA ALA A 885 42.63 32.63 18.03
C ALA A 885 43.02 33.69 16.95
N ALA A 886 42.06 34.31 16.32
CA ALA A 886 42.26 35.37 15.31
C ALA A 886 41.95 36.80 15.83
N ASP A 887 41.36 36.91 17.04
CA ASP A 887 41.26 38.13 17.82
C ASP A 887 42.39 38.15 18.89
#